data_b1d7b701067864c7a04577a61f796397
#
_entry.id   b1d7b701067864c7a04577a61f796397
#
_cell.length_a   1.000
_cell.length_b   1.000
_cell.length_c   1.000
_cell.angle_alpha   90.00
_cell.angle_beta   90.00
_cell.angle_gamma   90.00
#
_symmetry.space_group_name_H-M   'P 1'
#
loop_
_entity.id
_entity.type
_entity.pdbx_description
1 polymer ?
#
loop_
_entity_poly.entity_id
_entity_poly.type
_entity_poly.pdbx_seq_one_letter_code
_entity_poly.pdbx_strand_id
1 'polypeptide(L)'
;MYKVIARGGMLAALGLLVACGGGGGSGGSAPMPSPSPTPPPQKTLFVATQPVGAVQAAVFATQPVVNVRSNGVTDTTDNATVVTVALVAGTGTTGAQLTGTTTATASAGVATFTNLGISLAGTGYQLRFTATGITDATSSAFSISAPPPTGQVSFNIDSTQDVHAISRFIYGMNGWDPTVRPKNLTLSRSGGNRMTAYNWETNDSNAGNDFHNQNDNFLGGGTEPNGAVRPGLEAARAAGAGMIVTMPIIGYVSADHLGNGDVANTPNYISVRFKQSVARKGSAFSATPDTTDAFVYQDEYIHFLDAKYPGAFAAANNPLMIDLDNEPDLWQSTHARLRGDTNPATQAGTTATYAEMVQRTTDYASAAKDVNPAALILGPVNYGWQGMIRFQDASDANNRDFLDFYLAQMKSAETNAGHRLVDVLDVHWYPEARGTCVNPDPNDSDKTHCRITIEDTQAGTVAARKQAPRSLWDPTYTENSWIAQFSTNGPITLLPRLKGKITANYPGTRLSITEYNYGGANDISGALAQADVLGIFGREGLFAATLWRLASNNNFIYGGFDMFRNFDGANGSFGDTSIRATTSDVAKATVYASVDAANANRMVVVCINKDDAAQNATIAVTHSVQFHTAKVYQLTSASPQGQPQAQPDVAVAANSLQYAMPANSVTTLVLSP
;
A
#
# COMPACT_ATOMS: atom_id res chain seq x y z
N MET A 1 -13.89 -9.97 -21.91
CA MET A 1 -14.83 -9.68 -23.00
C MET A 1 -15.35 -8.25 -22.83
N TYR A 2 -14.67 -7.28 -23.41
CA TYR A 2 -15.30 -6.00 -23.78
C TYR A 2 -14.52 -5.43 -24.96
N LYS A 3 -15.28 -5.13 -26.01
CA LYS A 3 -14.79 -4.69 -27.32
C LYS A 3 -14.38 -3.22 -27.29
N VAL A 4 -13.23 -2.97 -27.89
CA VAL A 4 -12.77 -1.67 -28.40
C VAL A 4 -13.59 -1.28 -29.62
N ILE A 5 -14.05 -0.05 -29.70
CA ILE A 5 -14.46 0.60 -30.97
C ILE A 5 -13.69 1.92 -31.07
N ALA A 6 -12.77 1.96 -32.01
CA ALA A 6 -12.13 3.15 -32.51
C ALA A 6 -12.86 3.65 -33.77
N ARG A 7 -13.00 4.96 -33.95
CA ARG A 7 -13.14 5.68 -35.22
C ARG A 7 -12.83 7.13 -34.89
N GLY A 8 -11.89 7.82 -35.45
CA GLY A 8 -11.53 7.90 -36.87
C GLY A 8 -11.68 9.36 -37.24
N GLY A 9 -10.56 10.07 -37.39
CA GLY A 9 -10.49 11.49 -37.65
C GLY A 9 -10.81 11.86 -39.09
N MET A 10 -10.85 13.13 -39.38
CA MET A 10 -10.42 13.66 -40.68
C MET A 10 -10.09 15.15 -40.59
N LEU A 11 -8.87 15.47 -40.98
CA LEU A 11 -8.40 16.80 -41.36
C LEU A 11 -9.14 17.29 -42.60
N ALA A 12 -9.32 18.58 -42.74
CA ALA A 12 -9.23 19.24 -44.06
C ALA A 12 -8.75 20.68 -43.91
N ALA A 13 -7.81 20.99 -44.76
CA ALA A 13 -6.99 22.20 -44.78
C ALA A 13 -7.48 23.23 -45.82
N LEU A 14 -7.09 24.45 -45.58
CA LEU A 14 -6.60 25.46 -46.55
C LEU A 14 -7.43 25.83 -47.79
N GLY A 15 -7.61 27.11 -47.97
CA GLY A 15 -7.93 27.75 -49.25
C GLY A 15 -7.81 29.27 -49.21
N LEU A 16 -6.61 29.80 -49.42
CA LEU A 16 -6.39 31.19 -49.85
C LEU A 16 -6.84 31.34 -51.29
N LEU A 17 -7.50 32.42 -51.65
CA LEU A 17 -7.45 33.00 -52.98
C LEU A 17 -7.60 34.50 -52.99
N VAL A 18 -6.59 35.17 -53.48
CA VAL A 18 -6.49 36.56 -53.85
C VAL A 18 -7.00 36.71 -55.29
N ALA A 19 -7.75 37.76 -55.55
CA ALA A 19 -7.88 38.29 -56.92
C ALA A 19 -8.12 39.80 -56.89
N CYS A 20 -7.19 40.49 -57.53
CA CYS A 20 -7.30 41.89 -57.92
C CYS A 20 -8.15 42.03 -59.18
N GLY A 21 -8.78 43.17 -59.38
CA GLY A 21 -9.32 43.59 -60.67
C GLY A 21 -9.98 44.97 -60.54
N GLY A 22 -9.34 45.96 -61.14
CA GLY A 22 -9.70 47.35 -61.09
C GLY A 22 -10.66 47.78 -62.22
N GLY A 23 -11.08 49.05 -62.22
CA GLY A 23 -11.78 49.70 -63.33
C GLY A 23 -12.61 50.90 -62.84
N GLY A 24 -12.19 52.06 -63.27
CA GLY A 24 -12.59 53.37 -62.90
C GLY A 24 -13.94 53.88 -63.45
N GLY A 25 -14.31 55.10 -63.06
CA GLY A 25 -15.33 55.92 -63.73
C GLY A 25 -16.09 56.86 -62.81
N SER A 26 -15.62 58.10 -62.81
CA SER A 26 -16.35 59.37 -62.77
C SER A 26 -17.55 59.64 -61.82
N GLY A 27 -17.37 60.61 -60.98
CA GLY A 27 -18.16 61.86 -60.88
C GLY A 27 -19.52 61.75 -60.21
N GLY A 28 -19.63 62.33 -59.03
CA GLY A 28 -20.86 62.65 -58.41
C GLY A 28 -20.70 63.13 -56.98
N SER A 29 -20.74 64.52 -56.80
CA SER A 29 -20.71 65.07 -55.46
C SER A 29 -21.93 64.65 -54.65
N ALA A 30 -21.70 63.91 -53.61
CA ALA A 30 -22.74 63.62 -52.60
C ALA A 30 -22.38 64.34 -51.30
N PRO A 31 -23.41 64.72 -50.50
CA PRO A 31 -23.25 65.57 -49.32
C PRO A 31 -22.49 64.83 -48.23
N MET A 32 -21.76 65.58 -47.42
CA MET A 32 -21.03 65.09 -46.28
C MET A 32 -21.94 64.22 -45.38
N PRO A 33 -21.49 63.00 -44.96
CA PRO A 33 -22.21 62.25 -43.93
C PRO A 33 -22.04 62.95 -42.59
N SER A 34 -23.13 63.02 -41.82
CA SER A 34 -23.13 63.38 -40.41
C SER A 34 -22.08 62.52 -39.66
N PRO A 35 -21.44 63.06 -38.62
CA PRO A 35 -20.52 62.28 -37.83
C PRO A 35 -21.25 61.07 -37.26
N SER A 36 -20.69 59.88 -37.54
CA SER A 36 -21.13 58.64 -36.94
C SER A 36 -21.13 58.75 -35.41
N PRO A 37 -22.18 58.32 -34.71
CA PRO A 37 -22.16 58.41 -33.25
C PRO A 37 -20.94 57.66 -32.74
N THR A 38 -20.17 58.31 -31.89
CA THR A 38 -19.03 57.73 -31.15
C THR A 38 -19.55 56.46 -30.45
N PRO A 39 -18.91 55.27 -30.61
CA PRO A 39 -19.34 54.09 -29.88
C PRO A 39 -19.41 54.43 -28.38
N PRO A 40 -20.41 53.93 -27.64
CA PRO A 40 -20.47 54.18 -26.20
C PRO A 40 -19.18 53.71 -25.54
N PRO A 41 -18.67 54.44 -24.55
CA PRO A 41 -17.41 54.14 -23.90
C PRO A 41 -17.44 52.72 -23.34
N GLN A 42 -16.50 51.88 -23.79
CA GLN A 42 -16.39 50.48 -23.33
C GLN A 42 -15.91 50.49 -21.88
N LYS A 43 -16.78 49.99 -20.97
CA LYS A 43 -16.40 49.81 -19.57
C LYS A 43 -15.61 48.53 -19.40
N THR A 44 -14.60 48.52 -18.49
CA THR A 44 -13.80 47.34 -18.11
C THR A 44 -13.64 47.30 -16.60
N LEU A 45 -13.52 46.13 -16.03
CA LEU A 45 -13.10 45.94 -14.65
C LEU A 45 -11.58 45.95 -14.56
N PHE A 46 -11.03 46.40 -13.45
CA PHE A 46 -9.61 46.42 -13.17
C PHE A 46 -9.37 46.09 -11.69
N VAL A 47 -8.57 45.06 -11.40
CA VAL A 47 -8.20 44.73 -10.02
C VAL A 47 -7.16 45.74 -9.53
N ALA A 48 -7.63 46.75 -8.77
CA ALA A 48 -6.80 47.80 -8.25
C ALA A 48 -5.97 47.34 -7.05
N THR A 49 -6.54 46.52 -6.18
CA THR A 49 -5.84 45.84 -5.09
C THR A 49 -5.95 44.34 -5.29
N GLN A 50 -4.80 43.70 -5.41
CA GLN A 50 -4.74 42.25 -5.56
C GLN A 50 -5.06 41.56 -4.23
N PRO A 51 -5.77 40.42 -4.25
CA PRO A 51 -5.96 39.63 -3.05
C PRO A 51 -4.62 39.10 -2.55
N VAL A 52 -4.39 39.16 -1.26
CA VAL A 52 -3.30 38.45 -0.58
C VAL A 52 -3.91 37.39 0.26
N GLY A 53 -3.43 36.14 0.07
CA GLY A 53 -3.94 34.96 0.77
C GLY A 53 -3.77 35.04 2.28
N ALA A 54 -4.44 34.15 2.95
CA ALA A 54 -4.42 33.98 4.39
C ALA A 54 -4.28 32.48 4.74
N VAL A 55 -4.57 32.15 5.97
CA VAL A 55 -4.74 30.77 6.40
C VAL A 55 -6.08 30.22 5.86
N GLN A 56 -6.13 28.94 5.53
CA GLN A 56 -7.32 28.19 5.11
C GLN A 56 -8.55 28.57 5.95
N ALA A 57 -9.68 28.79 5.27
CA ALA A 57 -10.96 29.17 5.84
C ALA A 57 -10.98 30.55 6.58
N ALA A 58 -9.87 31.27 6.64
CA ALA A 58 -9.84 32.64 7.12
C ALA A 58 -10.09 33.64 5.98
N VAL A 59 -10.46 34.85 6.34
CA VAL A 59 -10.58 35.98 5.37
C VAL A 59 -9.20 36.34 4.83
N PHE A 60 -9.12 36.80 3.58
CA PHE A 60 -7.85 37.20 2.99
C PHE A 60 -7.13 38.26 3.81
N ALA A 61 -5.84 38.18 3.89
CA ALA A 61 -4.99 39.17 4.55
C ALA A 61 -5.12 40.54 3.89
N THR A 62 -5.30 40.56 2.55
CA THR A 62 -5.66 41.80 1.81
C THR A 62 -6.85 41.43 0.92
N GLN A 63 -7.95 42.17 1.13
CA GLN A 63 -9.16 42.00 0.34
C GLN A 63 -9.02 42.67 -1.02
N PRO A 64 -9.57 42.09 -2.10
CA PRO A 64 -9.48 42.69 -3.42
C PRO A 64 -10.36 43.98 -3.52
N VAL A 65 -9.84 44.94 -4.28
CA VAL A 65 -10.58 46.13 -4.69
C VAL A 65 -10.60 46.18 -6.21
N VAL A 66 -11.79 46.39 -6.78
CA VAL A 66 -12.00 46.41 -8.24
C VAL A 66 -12.56 47.73 -8.69
N ASN A 67 -11.88 48.36 -9.63
CA ASN A 67 -12.34 49.61 -10.24
C ASN A 67 -13.14 49.32 -11.51
N VAL A 68 -14.28 49.98 -11.65
CA VAL A 68 -15.03 50.12 -12.91
C VAL A 68 -14.39 51.25 -13.69
N ARG A 69 -13.84 50.97 -14.87
CA ARG A 69 -13.12 51.95 -15.71
C ARG A 69 -13.90 52.21 -16.97
N SER A 70 -13.94 53.48 -17.39
CA SER A 70 -14.39 53.95 -18.70
C SER A 70 -13.19 54.54 -19.43
N ASN A 71 -12.88 54.02 -20.63
CA ASN A 71 -11.70 54.41 -21.41
C ASN A 71 -10.38 54.35 -20.61
N GLY A 72 -10.22 53.34 -19.75
CA GLY A 72 -9.00 53.10 -18.97
C GLY A 72 -8.89 53.90 -17.65
N VAL A 73 -9.79 54.82 -17.37
CA VAL A 73 -9.84 55.65 -16.15
C VAL A 73 -11.00 55.20 -15.27
N THR A 74 -10.84 55.24 -13.95
CA THR A 74 -11.91 54.90 -13.00
C THR A 74 -13.10 55.82 -13.20
N ASP A 75 -14.28 55.26 -13.42
CA ASP A 75 -15.53 55.99 -13.63
C ASP A 75 -16.12 56.44 -12.27
N THR A 76 -15.66 57.57 -11.77
CA THR A 76 -16.07 58.10 -10.46
C THR A 76 -17.55 58.44 -10.37
N THR A 77 -18.30 58.40 -11.48
CA THR A 77 -19.74 58.62 -11.50
C THR A 77 -20.54 57.30 -11.33
N ASP A 78 -19.88 56.15 -11.39
CA ASP A 78 -20.52 54.83 -11.25
C ASP A 78 -20.75 54.49 -9.77
N ASN A 79 -22.01 54.49 -9.36
CA ASN A 79 -22.46 54.15 -8.02
C ASN A 79 -23.49 53.00 -8.04
N ALA A 80 -23.57 52.24 -9.13
CA ALA A 80 -24.62 51.24 -9.32
C ALA A 80 -24.12 49.89 -9.83
N THR A 81 -22.91 49.83 -10.43
CA THR A 81 -22.39 48.57 -10.96
C THR A 81 -22.16 47.56 -9.83
N VAL A 82 -22.82 46.40 -9.93
CA VAL A 82 -22.60 45.27 -9.03
C VAL A 82 -21.52 44.38 -9.64
N VAL A 83 -20.39 44.24 -8.94
CA VAL A 83 -19.30 43.34 -9.30
C VAL A 83 -19.46 42.03 -8.55
N THR A 84 -19.48 40.94 -9.27
CA THR A 84 -19.53 39.55 -8.72
C THR A 84 -18.15 38.93 -8.83
N VAL A 85 -17.70 38.23 -7.79
CA VAL A 85 -16.44 37.49 -7.77
C VAL A 85 -16.66 36.00 -7.67
N ALA A 86 -15.86 35.22 -8.39
CA ALA A 86 -15.84 33.75 -8.34
C ALA A 86 -14.39 33.26 -8.38
N LEU A 87 -14.17 32.03 -7.88
CA LEU A 87 -12.91 31.32 -8.06
C LEU A 87 -12.77 30.89 -9.53
N VAL A 88 -11.60 31.09 -10.13
CA VAL A 88 -11.34 30.64 -11.49
C VAL A 88 -11.26 29.11 -11.50
N ALA A 89 -12.09 28.46 -12.30
CA ALA A 89 -12.11 27.00 -12.40
C ALA A 89 -10.73 26.43 -12.81
N GLY A 90 -10.30 25.36 -12.15
CA GLY A 90 -9.00 24.74 -12.42
C GLY A 90 -7.81 25.45 -11.78
N THR A 91 -8.02 26.49 -10.95
CA THR A 91 -6.95 27.15 -10.18
C THR A 91 -6.99 26.70 -8.72
N GLY A 92 -5.81 26.55 -8.09
CA GLY A 92 -5.69 26.11 -6.71
C GLY A 92 -6.03 24.64 -6.48
N THR A 93 -6.39 24.30 -5.26
CA THR A 93 -6.73 22.94 -4.83
C THR A 93 -8.12 22.53 -5.31
N THR A 94 -8.25 21.34 -5.90
CA THR A 94 -9.54 20.80 -6.35
C THR A 94 -10.53 20.72 -5.18
N GLY A 95 -11.77 21.18 -5.41
CA GLY A 95 -12.83 21.22 -4.39
C GLY A 95 -12.79 22.45 -3.49
N ALA A 96 -11.82 23.35 -3.64
CA ALA A 96 -11.80 24.60 -2.93
C ALA A 96 -13.00 25.49 -3.30
N GLN A 97 -13.55 26.19 -2.31
CA GLN A 97 -14.70 27.09 -2.47
C GLN A 97 -14.33 28.48 -2.01
N LEU A 98 -14.79 29.50 -2.75
CA LEU A 98 -14.76 30.88 -2.31
C LEU A 98 -15.82 31.08 -1.21
N THR A 99 -15.43 31.69 -0.11
CA THR A 99 -16.28 32.00 1.04
C THR A 99 -16.44 33.49 1.21
N GLY A 100 -17.47 33.90 1.92
CA GLY A 100 -17.77 35.33 2.16
C GLY A 100 -18.77 35.90 1.18
N THR A 101 -18.88 37.25 1.17
CA THR A 101 -19.83 37.98 0.30
C THR A 101 -19.25 38.15 -1.09
N THR A 102 -19.79 37.48 -2.07
CA THR A 102 -19.25 37.41 -3.44
C THR A 102 -19.72 38.52 -4.36
N THR A 103 -20.42 39.54 -3.85
CA THR A 103 -20.85 40.72 -4.62
C THR A 103 -20.49 41.98 -3.89
N ALA A 104 -20.09 43.00 -4.64
CA ALA A 104 -19.85 44.36 -4.12
C ALA A 104 -20.38 45.41 -5.11
N THR A 105 -21.11 46.43 -4.62
CA THR A 105 -21.61 47.54 -5.45
C THR A 105 -20.54 48.63 -5.50
N ALA A 106 -20.29 49.13 -6.71
CA ALA A 106 -19.37 50.25 -6.90
C ALA A 106 -19.89 51.51 -6.23
N SER A 107 -18.97 52.26 -5.57
CA SER A 107 -19.17 53.60 -5.08
C SER A 107 -18.07 54.46 -5.64
N ALA A 108 -18.41 55.52 -6.36
CA ALA A 108 -17.47 56.36 -7.14
C ALA A 108 -16.55 55.48 -8.03
N GLY A 109 -17.12 54.45 -8.65
CA GLY A 109 -16.39 53.52 -9.52
C GLY A 109 -15.54 52.47 -8.82
N VAL A 110 -15.61 52.34 -7.49
CA VAL A 110 -14.78 51.39 -6.71
C VAL A 110 -15.65 50.35 -6.00
N ALA A 111 -15.49 49.09 -6.32
CA ALA A 111 -16.11 47.95 -5.63
C ALA A 111 -15.11 47.31 -4.64
N THR A 112 -15.43 47.34 -3.35
CA THR A 112 -14.57 46.88 -2.27
C THR A 112 -15.17 45.61 -1.65
N PHE A 113 -14.40 44.52 -1.62
CA PHE A 113 -14.74 43.28 -0.91
C PHE A 113 -14.10 43.33 0.49
N THR A 114 -14.73 42.70 1.50
CA THR A 114 -14.31 42.82 2.89
C THR A 114 -14.16 41.53 3.67
N ASN A 115 -14.73 40.45 3.19
CA ASN A 115 -14.80 39.16 3.96
C ASN A 115 -14.59 37.91 3.10
N LEU A 116 -13.93 38.05 1.96
CA LEU A 116 -13.63 36.92 1.11
C LEU A 116 -12.54 36.02 1.73
N GLY A 117 -12.67 34.74 1.55
CA GLY A 117 -11.72 33.72 1.93
C GLY A 117 -11.82 32.50 1.03
N ILE A 118 -10.95 31.48 1.22
CA ILE A 118 -10.99 30.19 0.51
C ILE A 118 -10.93 29.05 1.50
N SER A 119 -11.76 28.03 1.26
CA SER A 119 -11.99 26.90 2.17
C SER A 119 -10.83 25.92 2.30
N LEU A 120 -9.90 25.82 1.33
CA LEU A 120 -8.78 24.89 1.31
C LEU A 120 -7.45 25.60 1.09
N ALA A 121 -6.38 25.08 1.73
CA ALA A 121 -5.02 25.52 1.47
C ALA A 121 -4.57 25.09 0.06
N GLY A 122 -3.66 25.86 -0.54
CA GLY A 122 -3.12 25.58 -1.87
C GLY A 122 -2.45 26.79 -2.50
N THR A 123 -1.86 26.60 -3.66
CA THR A 123 -1.15 27.63 -4.43
C THR A 123 -1.84 27.87 -5.78
N GLY A 124 -1.61 29.05 -6.35
CA GLY A 124 -2.07 29.36 -7.70
C GLY A 124 -3.56 29.72 -7.81
N TYR A 125 -4.24 30.06 -6.71
CA TYR A 125 -5.62 30.53 -6.76
C TYR A 125 -5.74 31.82 -7.53
N GLN A 126 -6.81 31.97 -8.34
CA GLN A 126 -7.14 33.21 -9.03
C GLN A 126 -8.64 33.52 -8.88
N LEU A 127 -8.98 34.79 -8.75
CA LEU A 127 -10.35 35.29 -8.69
C LEU A 127 -10.72 35.97 -10.01
N ARG A 128 -11.92 35.65 -10.53
CA ARG A 128 -12.52 36.36 -11.67
C ARG A 128 -13.62 37.26 -11.19
N PHE A 129 -13.57 38.52 -11.63
CA PHE A 129 -14.54 39.54 -11.33
C PHE A 129 -15.34 39.85 -12.59
N THR A 130 -16.67 39.84 -12.46
CA THR A 130 -17.60 39.99 -13.57
C THR A 130 -18.65 41.08 -13.23
N ALA A 131 -19.14 41.81 -14.23
CA ALA A 131 -20.29 42.70 -14.12
C ALA A 131 -21.02 42.75 -15.46
N THR A 132 -22.35 42.93 -15.43
CA THR A 132 -23.18 42.86 -16.64
C THR A 132 -22.79 43.93 -17.66
N GLY A 133 -22.43 43.50 -18.86
CA GLY A 133 -22.06 44.39 -19.98
C GLY A 133 -20.70 45.09 -19.84
N ILE A 134 -19.86 44.62 -18.92
CA ILE A 134 -18.52 45.17 -18.65
C ILE A 134 -17.48 44.06 -18.85
N THR A 135 -16.33 44.36 -19.44
CA THR A 135 -15.24 43.38 -19.61
C THR A 135 -14.69 42.97 -18.26
N ASP A 136 -14.56 41.66 -18.06
CA ASP A 136 -14.12 40.99 -16.82
C ASP A 136 -12.64 41.32 -16.47
N ALA A 137 -12.30 41.14 -15.20
CA ALA A 137 -10.92 41.13 -14.73
C ALA A 137 -10.59 39.90 -13.94
N THR A 138 -9.32 39.46 -13.99
CA THR A 138 -8.82 38.31 -13.20
C THR A 138 -7.66 38.80 -12.32
N SER A 139 -7.61 38.28 -11.07
CA SER A 139 -6.50 38.59 -10.17
C SER A 139 -5.19 37.92 -10.61
N SER A 140 -4.07 38.40 -10.09
CA SER A 140 -2.84 37.60 -10.04
C SER A 140 -3.05 36.32 -9.22
N ALA A 141 -2.21 35.34 -9.45
CA ALA A 141 -2.22 34.09 -8.65
C ALA A 141 -1.74 34.37 -7.22
N PHE A 142 -2.38 33.74 -6.23
CA PHE A 142 -2.01 33.84 -4.82
C PHE A 142 -2.15 32.49 -4.13
N SER A 143 -1.68 32.36 -2.88
CA SER A 143 -1.68 31.14 -2.11
C SER A 143 -2.45 31.28 -0.81
N ILE A 144 -3.04 30.18 -0.36
CA ILE A 144 -3.68 30.01 0.95
C ILE A 144 -2.84 29.03 1.73
N SER A 145 -2.35 29.41 2.91
CA SER A 145 -1.56 28.53 3.78
C SER A 145 -2.45 27.59 4.60
N ALA A 146 -1.92 26.44 4.98
CA ALA A 146 -2.55 25.59 5.98
C ALA A 146 -2.57 26.32 7.35
N PRO A 147 -3.54 26.01 8.24
CA PRO A 147 -3.49 26.50 9.61
C PRO A 147 -2.17 26.11 10.29
N PRO A 148 -1.61 26.96 11.15
CA PRO A 148 -0.47 26.57 11.95
C PRO A 148 -0.80 25.31 12.76
N PRO A 149 0.15 24.36 12.93
CA PRO A 149 -0.06 23.17 13.73
C PRO A 149 -0.41 23.57 15.17
N THR A 150 -1.47 22.97 15.70
CA THR A 150 -1.90 23.21 17.09
C THR A 150 -1.24 22.26 18.09
N GLY A 151 -0.70 21.13 17.59
CA GLY A 151 0.04 20.14 18.39
C GLY A 151 1.55 20.30 18.23
N GLN A 152 2.29 19.72 19.19
CA GLN A 152 3.74 19.63 19.12
C GLN A 152 4.19 18.20 19.41
N VAL A 153 5.12 17.70 18.61
CA VAL A 153 5.82 16.43 18.84
C VAL A 153 7.31 16.64 18.61
N SER A 154 8.14 15.87 19.31
CA SER A 154 9.57 15.87 19.07
C SER A 154 10.04 14.49 18.63
N PHE A 155 10.91 14.46 17.63
CA PHE A 155 11.58 13.28 17.13
C PHE A 155 13.08 13.41 17.41
N ASN A 156 13.67 12.37 18.03
CA ASN A 156 15.10 12.28 18.24
C ASN A 156 15.63 11.09 17.43
N ILE A 157 16.57 11.37 16.56
CA ILE A 157 17.21 10.39 15.65
C ILE A 157 18.67 10.31 16.04
N ASP A 158 19.17 9.08 16.27
CA ASP A 158 20.58 8.85 16.62
C ASP A 158 21.15 7.73 15.78
N SER A 159 22.04 8.09 14.85
CA SER A 159 22.67 7.15 13.93
C SER A 159 23.75 6.27 14.56
N THR A 160 24.05 6.48 15.83
CA THR A 160 25.04 5.68 16.56
C THR A 160 24.43 4.57 17.41
N GLN A 161 23.08 4.51 17.44
CA GLN A 161 22.34 3.58 18.30
C GLN A 161 21.33 2.73 17.50
N ASP A 162 21.09 1.50 17.99
CA ASP A 162 20.18 0.51 17.41
C ASP A 162 20.48 0.24 15.92
N VAL A 163 21.74 0.36 15.53
CA VAL A 163 22.19 0.24 14.14
C VAL A 163 22.16 -1.21 13.69
N HIS A 164 21.35 -1.51 12.69
CA HIS A 164 21.30 -2.84 12.08
C HIS A 164 20.78 -2.80 10.65
N ALA A 165 21.10 -3.82 9.85
CA ALA A 165 20.63 -3.92 8.49
C ALA A 165 19.12 -4.12 8.42
N ILE A 166 18.46 -3.41 7.53
CA ILE A 166 17.06 -3.62 7.17
C ILE A 166 17.02 -4.70 6.09
N SER A 167 16.27 -5.78 6.33
CA SER A 167 16.07 -6.78 5.29
C SER A 167 15.31 -6.17 4.11
N ARG A 168 15.88 -6.29 2.92
CA ARG A 168 15.19 -5.85 1.72
C ARG A 168 13.87 -6.58 1.47
N PHE A 169 13.69 -7.78 2.02
CA PHE A 169 12.52 -8.63 1.78
C PHE A 169 11.27 -8.25 2.59
N ILE A 170 11.33 -7.19 3.42
CA ILE A 170 10.12 -6.68 4.09
C ILE A 170 9.19 -5.87 3.17
N TYR A 171 9.65 -5.50 1.97
CA TYR A 171 8.90 -4.72 0.99
C TYR A 171 8.34 -5.64 -0.08
N GLY A 172 7.42 -6.53 0.31
CA GLY A 172 6.85 -7.54 -0.57
C GLY A 172 5.33 -7.48 -0.69
N MET A 173 4.82 -8.16 -1.72
CA MET A 173 3.39 -8.33 -1.96
C MET A 173 3.09 -9.68 -2.63
N ASN A 174 2.00 -10.32 -2.21
CA ASN A 174 1.49 -11.51 -2.88
C ASN A 174 1.04 -11.18 -4.30
N GLY A 175 1.52 -11.95 -5.28
CA GLY A 175 1.20 -11.74 -6.70
C GLY A 175 1.60 -10.35 -7.21
N TRP A 176 2.78 -9.84 -6.80
CA TRP A 176 3.28 -8.55 -7.26
C TRP A 176 3.61 -8.56 -8.74
N ASP A 177 3.10 -7.57 -9.45
CA ASP A 177 3.44 -7.25 -10.84
C ASP A 177 4.31 -5.97 -10.87
N PRO A 178 5.60 -6.04 -11.25
CA PRO A 178 6.48 -4.89 -11.27
C PRO A 178 6.11 -3.83 -12.33
N THR A 179 5.24 -4.16 -13.28
CA THR A 179 4.80 -3.22 -14.32
C THR A 179 3.77 -2.22 -13.83
N VAL A 180 3.06 -2.53 -12.73
CA VAL A 180 2.06 -1.68 -12.11
C VAL A 180 2.49 -1.23 -10.70
N ARG A 181 1.73 -0.34 -10.10
CA ARG A 181 1.96 0.15 -8.72
C ARG A 181 1.55 -0.93 -7.69
N PRO A 182 2.25 -1.07 -6.56
CA PRO A 182 3.41 -0.30 -6.11
C PRO A 182 4.70 -0.69 -6.85
N LYS A 183 5.57 0.28 -7.07
CA LYS A 183 6.84 0.08 -7.78
C LYS A 183 7.98 -0.26 -6.83
N ASN A 184 9.05 -0.82 -7.39
CA ASN A 184 10.33 -1.03 -6.69
C ASN A 184 10.19 -1.90 -5.42
N LEU A 185 9.23 -2.82 -5.39
CA LEU A 185 9.20 -3.86 -4.34
C LEU A 185 10.35 -4.85 -4.56
N THR A 186 10.65 -5.61 -3.53
CA THR A 186 11.85 -6.45 -3.49
C THR A 186 11.56 -7.91 -3.17
N LEU A 187 10.27 -8.24 -3.01
CA LEU A 187 9.80 -9.60 -2.78
C LEU A 187 8.40 -9.79 -3.38
N SER A 188 8.19 -10.95 -4.02
CA SER A 188 6.87 -11.44 -4.40
C SER A 188 6.62 -12.80 -3.76
N ARG A 189 5.36 -13.18 -3.60
CA ARG A 189 4.96 -14.53 -3.15
C ARG A 189 3.84 -15.07 -4.04
N SER A 190 3.93 -16.34 -4.38
CA SER A 190 2.84 -17.11 -4.96
C SER A 190 2.29 -18.05 -3.88
N GLY A 191 1.25 -17.61 -3.19
CA GLY A 191 0.63 -18.30 -2.07
C GLY A 191 -0.91 -18.25 -2.14
N GLY A 192 -1.54 -18.51 -0.99
CA GLY A 192 -2.99 -18.56 -0.84
C GLY A 192 -3.57 -19.97 -0.99
N ASN A 193 -4.86 -20.15 -0.66
CA ASN A 193 -5.52 -21.45 -0.55
C ASN A 193 -5.33 -22.37 -1.76
N ARG A 194 -5.36 -21.82 -2.98
CA ARG A 194 -5.23 -22.62 -4.20
C ARG A 194 -3.86 -23.29 -4.34
N MET A 195 -2.82 -22.73 -3.69
CA MET A 195 -1.47 -23.29 -3.74
C MET A 195 -1.33 -24.52 -2.83
N THR A 196 -2.18 -24.70 -1.82
CA THR A 196 -2.22 -25.89 -0.95
C THR A 196 -2.43 -27.19 -1.73
N ALA A 197 -3.19 -27.16 -2.83
CA ALA A 197 -3.44 -28.35 -3.66
C ALA A 197 -3.03 -28.11 -5.14
N TYR A 198 -2.00 -27.31 -5.34
CA TYR A 198 -1.44 -26.99 -6.65
C TYR A 198 -0.55 -28.12 -7.18
N ASN A 199 -0.86 -28.60 -8.35
CA ASN A 199 -0.06 -29.57 -9.10
C ASN A 199 0.90 -28.83 -10.04
N TRP A 200 2.17 -28.76 -9.68
CA TRP A 200 3.18 -28.05 -10.46
C TRP A 200 3.45 -28.72 -11.83
N GLU A 201 3.17 -30.05 -11.97
CA GLU A 201 3.43 -30.82 -13.20
C GLU A 201 2.45 -30.47 -14.32
N THR A 202 1.16 -30.34 -13.97
CA THR A 202 0.06 -30.09 -14.93
C THR A 202 -0.54 -28.70 -14.82
N ASN A 203 -0.10 -27.93 -13.82
CA ASN A 203 -0.60 -26.57 -13.52
C ASN A 203 -2.08 -26.54 -13.08
N ASP A 204 -2.59 -27.62 -12.52
CA ASP A 204 -3.95 -27.71 -12.00
C ASP A 204 -4.00 -27.29 -10.53
N SER A 205 -5.12 -26.74 -10.06
CA SER A 205 -5.32 -26.42 -8.65
C SER A 205 -6.70 -26.80 -8.14
N ASN A 206 -6.83 -27.06 -6.84
CA ASN A 206 -8.13 -27.15 -6.20
C ASN A 206 -8.44 -25.83 -5.48
N ALA A 207 -9.65 -25.30 -5.70
CA ALA A 207 -10.09 -24.04 -5.14
C ALA A 207 -10.35 -24.09 -3.63
N GLY A 208 -10.44 -25.28 -3.06
CA GLY A 208 -10.92 -25.41 -1.69
C GLY A 208 -12.27 -24.74 -1.48
N ASN A 209 -12.48 -24.18 -0.29
CA ASN A 209 -13.73 -23.46 0.03
C ASN A 209 -13.84 -22.09 -0.64
N ASP A 210 -12.79 -21.56 -1.26
CA ASP A 210 -12.84 -20.31 -2.00
C ASP A 210 -13.82 -20.37 -3.17
N PHE A 211 -13.92 -21.53 -3.82
CA PHE A 211 -14.88 -21.72 -4.89
C PHE A 211 -15.28 -23.19 -5.07
N HIS A 212 -16.36 -23.62 -4.42
CA HIS A 212 -17.05 -24.91 -4.58
C HIS A 212 -16.18 -26.18 -4.42
N ASN A 213 -15.01 -26.12 -3.77
CA ASN A 213 -14.06 -27.24 -3.66
C ASN A 213 -13.75 -27.92 -5.02
N GLN A 214 -13.78 -27.17 -6.11
CA GLN A 214 -13.55 -27.71 -7.45
C GLN A 214 -12.09 -27.69 -7.85
N ASN A 215 -11.71 -28.61 -8.73
CA ASN A 215 -10.46 -28.52 -9.48
C ASN A 215 -10.68 -27.63 -10.71
N ASP A 216 -9.80 -26.67 -10.92
CA ASP A 216 -9.88 -25.76 -12.06
C ASP A 216 -8.50 -25.19 -12.47
N ASN A 217 -8.49 -24.44 -13.57
CA ASN A 217 -7.34 -23.70 -14.07
C ASN A 217 -7.43 -22.19 -13.83
N PHE A 218 -8.11 -21.77 -12.77
CA PHE A 218 -8.33 -20.33 -12.46
C PHE A 218 -7.03 -19.54 -12.32
N LEU A 219 -5.96 -20.18 -11.86
CA LEU A 219 -4.65 -19.52 -11.73
C LEU A 219 -4.02 -19.13 -13.08
N GLY A 220 -4.55 -19.62 -14.20
CA GLY A 220 -4.01 -19.38 -15.54
C GLY A 220 -2.72 -20.14 -15.83
N GLY A 221 -2.01 -19.76 -16.87
CA GLY A 221 -0.70 -20.37 -17.23
C GLY A 221 -0.78 -21.63 -18.09
N GLY A 222 -1.98 -22.04 -18.52
CA GLY A 222 -2.19 -23.21 -19.36
C GLY A 222 -1.94 -24.53 -18.64
N THR A 223 -1.41 -25.53 -19.33
CA THR A 223 -1.09 -26.87 -18.80
C THR A 223 0.42 -27.12 -18.69
N GLU A 224 1.23 -26.07 -18.90
CA GLU A 224 2.68 -26.17 -18.80
C GLU A 224 3.10 -26.34 -17.33
N PRO A 225 4.14 -27.13 -17.05
CA PRO A 225 4.66 -27.25 -15.70
C PRO A 225 4.96 -25.89 -15.05
N ASN A 226 4.47 -25.71 -13.84
CA ASN A 226 4.61 -24.47 -13.08
C ASN A 226 4.06 -23.20 -13.78
N GLY A 227 3.06 -23.36 -14.67
CA GLY A 227 2.54 -22.31 -15.52
C GLY A 227 1.95 -21.10 -14.79
N ALA A 228 1.28 -21.30 -13.68
CA ALA A 228 0.69 -20.23 -12.86
C ALA A 228 1.74 -19.42 -12.09
N VAL A 229 2.81 -20.07 -11.64
CA VAL A 229 3.87 -19.44 -10.81
C VAL A 229 4.93 -18.76 -11.68
N ARG A 230 5.26 -19.37 -12.82
CA ARG A 230 6.36 -18.94 -13.71
C ARG A 230 6.32 -17.46 -14.11
N PRO A 231 5.21 -16.90 -14.62
CA PRO A 231 5.18 -15.51 -15.05
C PRO A 231 5.52 -14.52 -13.91
N GLY A 232 4.96 -14.72 -12.73
CA GLY A 232 5.24 -13.89 -11.55
C GLY A 232 6.69 -14.03 -11.08
N LEU A 233 7.22 -15.27 -11.07
CA LEU A 233 8.61 -15.55 -10.70
C LEU A 233 9.59 -14.87 -11.66
N GLU A 234 9.39 -15.00 -12.99
CA GLU A 234 10.24 -14.40 -14.00
C GLU A 234 10.19 -12.87 -13.93
N ALA A 235 8.99 -12.30 -13.76
CA ALA A 235 8.82 -10.85 -13.60
C ALA A 235 9.50 -10.29 -12.33
N ALA A 236 9.33 -10.97 -11.19
CA ALA A 236 9.99 -10.58 -9.94
C ALA A 236 11.52 -10.62 -10.08
N ARG A 237 12.07 -11.70 -10.62
CA ARG A 237 13.51 -11.85 -10.82
C ARG A 237 14.07 -10.81 -11.81
N ALA A 238 13.36 -10.53 -12.91
CA ALA A 238 13.74 -9.48 -13.86
C ALA A 238 13.78 -8.10 -13.22
N ALA A 239 12.91 -7.85 -12.24
CA ALA A 239 12.89 -6.64 -11.43
C ALA A 239 13.93 -6.65 -10.26
N GLY A 240 14.74 -7.70 -10.11
CA GLY A 240 15.70 -7.84 -9.03
C GLY A 240 15.09 -8.17 -7.67
N ALA A 241 13.84 -8.65 -7.64
CA ALA A 241 13.13 -9.06 -6.43
C ALA A 241 13.25 -10.57 -6.19
N GLY A 242 13.22 -10.96 -4.90
CA GLY A 242 13.06 -12.37 -4.50
C GLY A 242 11.67 -12.89 -4.77
N MET A 243 11.54 -14.22 -4.74
CA MET A 243 10.25 -14.89 -4.89
C MET A 243 10.09 -16.00 -3.86
N ILE A 244 8.94 -16.03 -3.18
CA ILE A 244 8.51 -17.16 -2.36
C ILE A 244 7.52 -17.98 -3.19
N VAL A 245 7.74 -19.30 -3.25
CA VAL A 245 6.90 -20.26 -3.97
C VAL A 245 6.40 -21.31 -2.99
N THR A 246 5.10 -21.57 -3.00
CA THR A 246 4.47 -22.57 -2.12
C THR A 246 4.74 -23.99 -2.62
N MET A 247 5.19 -24.85 -1.72
CA MET A 247 5.30 -26.28 -1.88
C MET A 247 4.17 -26.98 -1.11
N PRO A 248 3.21 -27.64 -1.79
CA PRO A 248 2.09 -28.31 -1.15
C PRO A 248 2.53 -29.47 -0.26
N ILE A 249 2.17 -29.44 1.02
CA ILE A 249 2.47 -30.51 1.96
C ILE A 249 1.20 -31.18 2.55
N ILE A 250 0.00 -30.79 2.13
CA ILE A 250 -1.27 -31.39 2.58
C ILE A 250 -1.38 -32.87 2.22
N GLY A 251 -0.59 -33.38 1.26
CA GLY A 251 -0.53 -34.77 0.85
C GLY A 251 -1.29 -35.09 -0.44
N TYR A 252 -2.02 -34.18 -1.01
CA TYR A 252 -2.73 -34.32 -2.28
C TYR A 252 -2.69 -33.04 -3.07
N VAL A 253 -2.63 -33.15 -4.41
CA VAL A 253 -2.74 -32.04 -5.34
C VAL A 253 -3.74 -32.37 -6.45
N SER A 254 -4.26 -31.39 -7.14
CA SER A 254 -5.24 -31.57 -8.21
C SER A 254 -4.69 -32.46 -9.32
N ALA A 255 -5.53 -33.39 -9.86
CA ALA A 255 -5.21 -34.22 -10.99
C ALA A 255 -5.87 -33.74 -12.30
N ASP A 256 -6.72 -32.74 -12.23
CA ASP A 256 -7.47 -32.20 -13.38
C ASP A 256 -7.93 -30.75 -13.14
N HIS A 257 -8.51 -30.14 -14.16
CA HIS A 257 -9.07 -28.79 -14.13
C HIS A 257 -10.51 -28.72 -14.68
N LEU A 258 -11.32 -29.73 -14.40
CA LEU A 258 -12.65 -29.87 -15.02
C LEU A 258 -13.63 -28.74 -14.71
N GLY A 259 -13.49 -28.03 -13.57
CA GLY A 259 -14.34 -26.88 -13.21
C GLY A 259 -15.81 -27.24 -13.06
N ASN A 260 -16.15 -28.46 -12.66
CA ASN A 260 -17.50 -29.04 -12.66
C ASN A 260 -18.13 -29.11 -11.26
N GLY A 261 -17.74 -28.22 -10.36
CA GLY A 261 -18.24 -28.11 -9.00
C GLY A 261 -17.49 -29.02 -8.01
N ASP A 262 -18.09 -29.27 -6.84
CA ASP A 262 -17.45 -29.96 -5.73
C ASP A 262 -16.95 -31.36 -6.14
N VAL A 263 -15.67 -31.58 -5.90
CA VAL A 263 -15.00 -32.89 -6.22
C VAL A 263 -15.66 -34.06 -5.51
N ALA A 264 -16.29 -33.86 -4.33
CA ALA A 264 -17.01 -34.87 -3.59
C ALA A 264 -18.22 -35.45 -4.33
N ASN A 265 -18.73 -34.78 -5.36
CA ASN A 265 -19.76 -35.30 -6.24
C ASN A 265 -19.25 -36.41 -7.18
N THR A 266 -17.94 -36.63 -7.25
CA THR A 266 -17.31 -37.71 -8.03
C THR A 266 -17.11 -38.94 -7.12
N PRO A 267 -17.60 -40.12 -7.47
CA PRO A 267 -17.31 -41.33 -6.71
C PRO A 267 -15.78 -41.57 -6.61
N ASN A 268 -15.30 -41.92 -5.43
CA ASN A 268 -13.87 -42.13 -5.16
C ASN A 268 -12.98 -40.93 -5.56
N TYR A 269 -13.47 -39.71 -5.37
CA TYR A 269 -12.84 -38.47 -5.86
C TYR A 269 -11.37 -38.35 -5.45
N ILE A 270 -10.95 -38.83 -4.28
CA ILE A 270 -9.54 -38.78 -3.86
C ILE A 270 -8.61 -39.41 -4.88
N SER A 271 -8.97 -40.61 -5.38
CA SER A 271 -8.16 -41.32 -6.37
C SER A 271 -8.42 -40.93 -7.83
N VAL A 272 -9.54 -40.21 -8.09
CA VAL A 272 -9.94 -39.83 -9.46
C VAL A 272 -9.57 -38.38 -9.75
N ARG A 273 -9.74 -37.50 -8.76
CA ARG A 273 -9.61 -36.04 -8.92
C ARG A 273 -8.33 -35.51 -8.30
N PHE A 274 -7.54 -36.32 -7.62
CA PHE A 274 -6.28 -35.91 -6.99
C PHE A 274 -5.17 -36.93 -7.23
N LYS A 275 -3.93 -36.45 -7.20
CA LYS A 275 -2.70 -37.22 -7.10
C LYS A 275 -2.12 -37.07 -5.69
N GLN A 276 -1.36 -38.04 -5.23
CA GLN A 276 -0.64 -37.91 -3.97
C GLN A 276 0.55 -36.96 -4.13
N SER A 277 0.62 -35.93 -3.29
CA SER A 277 1.80 -35.09 -3.12
C SER A 277 2.74 -35.81 -2.14
N VAL A 278 3.93 -36.15 -2.57
CA VAL A 278 4.93 -36.88 -1.76
C VAL A 278 6.25 -36.09 -1.73
N ALA A 279 6.94 -36.17 -0.61
CA ALA A 279 8.16 -35.40 -0.41
C ALA A 279 9.29 -35.86 -1.35
N ARG A 280 9.42 -37.18 -1.58
CA ARG A 280 10.56 -37.78 -2.29
C ARG A 280 10.14 -38.72 -3.42
N LYS A 281 10.81 -38.60 -4.55
CA LYS A 281 10.65 -39.47 -5.71
C LYS A 281 11.35 -40.84 -5.49
N GLY A 282 12.49 -40.84 -4.85
CA GLY A 282 13.27 -42.07 -4.61
C GLY A 282 13.92 -42.67 -5.86
N SER A 283 13.87 -42.00 -6.99
CA SER A 283 14.49 -42.38 -8.26
C SER A 283 15.09 -41.14 -8.96
N ALA A 284 15.73 -41.30 -10.11
CA ALA A 284 16.33 -40.20 -10.86
C ALA A 284 15.27 -39.13 -11.24
N PHE A 285 15.62 -37.86 -11.10
CA PHE A 285 14.77 -36.75 -11.51
C PHE A 285 14.72 -36.61 -13.02
N SER A 286 13.60 -36.08 -13.53
CA SER A 286 13.39 -35.78 -14.93
C SER A 286 13.18 -34.28 -15.15
N ALA A 287 13.70 -33.74 -16.26
CA ALA A 287 13.39 -32.38 -16.69
C ALA A 287 11.93 -32.24 -17.18
N THR A 288 11.29 -33.35 -17.54
CA THR A 288 9.87 -33.43 -17.92
C THR A 288 9.17 -34.30 -16.90
N PRO A 289 8.17 -33.80 -16.15
CA PRO A 289 7.47 -34.59 -15.15
C PRO A 289 6.70 -35.73 -15.77
N ASP A 290 6.55 -36.83 -15.02
CA ASP A 290 5.69 -37.97 -15.41
C ASP A 290 4.26 -37.71 -14.96
N THR A 291 3.44 -37.18 -15.85
CA THR A 291 2.04 -36.86 -15.57
C THR A 291 1.11 -38.08 -15.59
N THR A 292 1.64 -39.30 -15.82
CA THR A 292 0.84 -40.52 -15.97
C THR A 292 0.73 -41.35 -14.71
N ASP A 293 1.65 -41.19 -13.75
CA ASP A 293 1.59 -41.86 -12.46
C ASP A 293 0.59 -41.23 -11.48
N ALA A 294 0.43 -41.80 -10.30
CA ALA A 294 -0.51 -41.33 -9.27
C ALA A 294 0.13 -40.34 -8.27
N PHE A 295 1.35 -39.93 -8.51
CA PHE A 295 2.15 -39.15 -7.57
C PHE A 295 2.59 -37.80 -8.19
N VAL A 296 2.85 -36.85 -7.32
CA VAL A 296 3.55 -35.58 -7.64
C VAL A 296 4.66 -35.42 -6.61
N TYR A 297 5.89 -35.36 -7.07
CA TYR A 297 7.09 -35.38 -6.22
C TYR A 297 7.58 -33.98 -5.95
N GLN A 298 7.71 -33.59 -4.68
CA GLN A 298 8.07 -32.22 -4.32
C GLN A 298 9.60 -31.98 -4.36
N ASP A 299 10.43 -33.00 -4.16
CA ASP A 299 11.87 -32.94 -4.44
C ASP A 299 12.16 -32.74 -5.94
N GLU A 300 11.38 -33.38 -6.81
CA GLU A 300 11.47 -33.15 -8.26
C GLU A 300 11.03 -31.72 -8.64
N TYR A 301 10.06 -31.15 -7.93
CA TYR A 301 9.70 -29.73 -8.11
C TYR A 301 10.88 -28.79 -7.80
N ILE A 302 11.60 -29.03 -6.70
CA ILE A 302 12.81 -28.25 -6.38
C ILE A 302 13.87 -28.44 -7.47
N HIS A 303 14.08 -29.67 -7.94
CA HIS A 303 14.99 -29.96 -9.04
C HIS A 303 14.59 -29.22 -10.34
N PHE A 304 13.30 -29.23 -10.67
CA PHE A 304 12.77 -28.50 -11.83
C PHE A 304 13.03 -26.98 -11.71
N LEU A 305 12.79 -26.40 -10.55
CA LEU A 305 13.04 -24.98 -10.33
C LEU A 305 14.54 -24.65 -10.40
N ASP A 306 15.40 -25.47 -9.81
CA ASP A 306 16.86 -25.26 -9.83
C ASP A 306 17.44 -25.40 -11.24
N ALA A 307 16.99 -26.40 -12.00
CA ALA A 307 17.39 -26.59 -13.38
C ALA A 307 16.93 -25.42 -14.30
N LYS A 308 15.72 -24.91 -14.07
CA LYS A 308 15.16 -23.81 -14.86
C LYS A 308 15.74 -22.45 -14.50
N TYR A 309 16.08 -22.25 -13.24
CA TYR A 309 16.61 -20.98 -12.70
C TYR A 309 17.91 -21.19 -11.94
N PRO A 310 19.01 -21.57 -12.64
CA PRO A 310 20.27 -21.93 -11.99
C PRO A 310 20.77 -20.83 -11.05
N GLY A 311 21.15 -21.24 -9.84
CA GLY A 311 21.65 -20.34 -8.79
C GLY A 311 20.59 -19.45 -8.13
N ALA A 312 19.30 -19.60 -8.47
CA ALA A 312 18.24 -18.78 -7.88
C ALA A 312 18.10 -18.98 -6.38
N PHE A 313 18.23 -20.19 -5.88
CA PHE A 313 18.15 -20.47 -4.44
C PHE A 313 19.28 -19.82 -3.64
N ALA A 314 20.48 -19.69 -4.21
CA ALA A 314 21.64 -19.12 -3.57
C ALA A 314 21.81 -17.59 -3.82
N ALA A 315 20.90 -16.97 -4.58
CA ALA A 315 21.00 -15.57 -4.94
C ALA A 315 20.79 -14.65 -3.72
N ALA A 316 21.76 -13.80 -3.42
CA ALA A 316 21.71 -12.95 -2.22
C ALA A 316 20.60 -11.89 -2.26
N ASN A 317 20.35 -11.32 -3.45
CA ASN A 317 19.44 -10.17 -3.61
C ASN A 317 18.05 -10.52 -4.12
N ASN A 318 17.91 -11.62 -4.87
CA ASN A 318 16.66 -12.08 -5.46
C ASN A 318 16.53 -13.61 -5.35
N PRO A 319 16.60 -14.16 -4.12
CA PRO A 319 16.51 -15.60 -3.91
C PRO A 319 15.14 -16.13 -4.30
N LEU A 320 15.14 -17.40 -4.75
CA LEU A 320 13.98 -18.25 -4.72
C LEU A 320 13.89 -18.88 -3.34
N MET A 321 12.74 -18.77 -2.69
CA MET A 321 12.46 -19.30 -1.35
C MET A 321 11.24 -20.20 -1.41
N ILE A 322 11.13 -21.14 -0.49
CA ILE A 322 10.04 -22.12 -0.46
C ILE A 322 9.28 -21.98 0.84
N ASP A 323 7.97 -21.71 0.76
CA ASP A 323 7.08 -21.86 1.91
C ASP A 323 6.37 -23.22 1.90
N LEU A 324 6.23 -23.79 3.10
CA LEU A 324 5.63 -25.11 3.29
C LEU A 324 4.13 -24.98 3.46
N ASP A 325 3.41 -25.01 2.32
CA ASP A 325 1.97 -24.88 2.21
C ASP A 325 1.45 -23.44 2.47
N ASN A 326 0.15 -23.32 2.67
CA ASN A 326 -0.57 -22.11 3.03
C ASN A 326 -1.58 -22.44 4.13
N GLU A 327 -1.44 -21.80 5.29
CA GLU A 327 -2.39 -21.90 6.42
C GLU A 327 -2.81 -23.34 6.77
N PRO A 328 -1.85 -24.23 7.08
CA PRO A 328 -2.15 -25.65 7.32
C PRO A 328 -3.08 -25.88 8.53
N ASP A 329 -3.12 -24.96 9.44
CA ASP A 329 -4.05 -24.93 10.57
C ASP A 329 -5.51 -24.65 10.17
N LEU A 330 -5.77 -24.25 8.91
CA LEU A 330 -7.11 -24.09 8.35
C LEU A 330 -7.52 -25.20 7.36
N TRP A 331 -6.68 -26.17 7.05
CA TRP A 331 -6.98 -27.21 6.06
C TRP A 331 -8.32 -27.92 6.28
N GLN A 332 -8.75 -28.14 7.54
CA GLN A 332 -10.03 -28.77 7.86
C GLN A 332 -11.24 -28.00 7.31
N SER A 333 -11.10 -26.71 7.06
CA SER A 333 -12.17 -25.88 6.49
C SER A 333 -11.86 -25.38 5.08
N THR A 334 -10.62 -25.05 4.78
CA THR A 334 -10.22 -24.55 3.45
C THR A 334 -10.17 -25.67 2.41
N HIS A 335 -9.69 -26.85 2.80
CA HIS A 335 -9.57 -28.03 1.95
C HIS A 335 -10.21 -29.27 2.60
N ALA A 336 -11.43 -29.10 3.12
CA ALA A 336 -12.14 -30.14 3.86
C ALA A 336 -12.21 -31.47 3.10
N ARG A 337 -12.30 -31.46 1.76
CA ARG A 337 -12.33 -32.65 0.91
C ARG A 337 -11.05 -33.48 1.00
N LEU A 338 -9.91 -32.82 1.19
CA LEU A 338 -8.62 -33.49 1.40
C LEU A 338 -8.39 -33.89 2.87
N ARG A 339 -9.27 -33.45 3.77
CA ARG A 339 -9.24 -33.74 5.21
C ARG A 339 -10.37 -34.65 5.68
N GLY A 340 -10.94 -35.44 4.74
CA GLY A 340 -11.91 -36.52 5.05
C GLY A 340 -13.38 -36.12 5.07
N ASP A 341 -13.72 -34.86 4.80
CA ASP A 341 -15.12 -34.44 4.64
C ASP A 341 -15.61 -34.78 3.23
N THR A 342 -16.45 -35.81 3.14
CA THR A 342 -17.03 -36.28 1.87
C THR A 342 -18.41 -35.67 1.56
N ASN A 343 -18.93 -34.84 2.47
CA ASN A 343 -20.26 -34.25 2.32
C ASN A 343 -20.15 -32.88 1.65
N PRO A 344 -20.66 -32.68 0.41
CA PRO A 344 -20.60 -31.40 -0.27
C PRO A 344 -21.39 -30.26 0.43
N ALA A 345 -22.24 -30.56 1.41
CA ALA A 345 -22.98 -29.57 2.17
C ALA A 345 -22.23 -29.04 3.41
N THR A 346 -21.05 -29.57 3.71
CA THR A 346 -20.25 -29.20 4.89
C THR A 346 -18.84 -28.76 4.50
N GLN A 347 -18.12 -28.15 5.45
CA GLN A 347 -16.69 -27.82 5.40
C GLN A 347 -16.08 -28.21 6.76
N ALA A 348 -16.13 -29.49 7.06
CA ALA A 348 -15.82 -30.03 8.38
C ALA A 348 -14.83 -31.22 8.29
N GLY A 349 -13.67 -30.95 7.70
CA GLY A 349 -12.58 -31.93 7.63
C GLY A 349 -11.86 -32.09 8.98
N THR A 350 -10.92 -33.04 9.03
CA THR A 350 -10.10 -33.31 10.21
C THR A 350 -8.98 -32.25 10.34
N THR A 351 -8.87 -31.62 11.51
CA THR A 351 -7.76 -30.72 11.85
C THR A 351 -6.43 -31.45 11.81
N ALA A 352 -5.40 -30.83 11.25
CA ALA A 352 -4.06 -31.38 11.31
C ALA A 352 -3.52 -31.35 12.76
N THR A 353 -2.74 -32.33 13.13
CA THR A 353 -2.15 -32.43 14.48
C THR A 353 -0.77 -31.80 14.53
N TYR A 354 -0.29 -31.48 15.75
CA TYR A 354 1.09 -31.01 15.97
C TYR A 354 2.11 -32.01 15.44
N ALA A 355 1.88 -33.30 15.72
CA ALA A 355 2.75 -34.38 15.25
C ALA A 355 2.75 -34.50 13.72
N GLU A 356 1.59 -34.38 13.08
CA GLU A 356 1.46 -34.37 11.62
C GLU A 356 2.26 -33.20 11.01
N MET A 357 2.14 -31.99 11.56
CA MET A 357 2.87 -30.83 11.03
C MET A 357 4.38 -30.98 11.17
N VAL A 358 4.86 -31.47 12.30
CA VAL A 358 6.29 -31.75 12.50
C VAL A 358 6.79 -32.76 11.48
N GLN A 359 6.05 -33.87 11.29
CA GLN A 359 6.42 -34.92 10.35
C GLN A 359 6.47 -34.41 8.92
N ARG A 360 5.41 -33.73 8.46
CA ARG A 360 5.34 -33.18 7.12
C ARG A 360 6.44 -32.15 6.87
N THR A 361 6.63 -31.20 7.80
CA THR A 361 7.72 -30.23 7.70
C THR A 361 9.07 -30.92 7.57
N THR A 362 9.35 -31.91 8.42
CA THR A 362 10.63 -32.65 8.40
C THR A 362 10.84 -33.37 7.06
N ASP A 363 9.83 -34.06 6.56
CA ASP A 363 9.94 -34.87 5.34
C ASP A 363 10.16 -33.98 4.12
N TYR A 364 9.32 -32.92 3.95
CA TYR A 364 9.37 -32.07 2.77
C TYR A 364 10.56 -31.07 2.80
N ALA A 365 10.90 -30.52 3.96
CA ALA A 365 12.09 -29.67 4.09
C ALA A 365 13.38 -30.45 3.86
N SER A 366 13.50 -31.67 4.40
CA SER A 366 14.67 -32.52 4.13
C SER A 366 14.77 -32.86 2.65
N ALA A 367 13.65 -33.22 2.01
CA ALA A 367 13.64 -33.55 0.59
C ALA A 367 14.07 -32.32 -0.28
N ALA A 368 13.59 -31.12 0.04
CA ALA A 368 14.00 -29.91 -0.65
C ALA A 368 15.49 -29.59 -0.45
N LYS A 369 15.98 -29.69 0.79
CA LYS A 369 17.39 -29.42 1.14
C LYS A 369 18.36 -30.43 0.53
N ASP A 370 17.97 -31.69 0.39
CA ASP A 370 18.79 -32.70 -0.27
C ASP A 370 18.99 -32.43 -1.76
N VAL A 371 17.99 -31.79 -2.41
CA VAL A 371 18.12 -31.35 -3.80
C VAL A 371 18.95 -30.08 -3.90
N ASN A 372 18.62 -29.07 -3.10
CA ASN A 372 19.35 -27.81 -3.07
C ASN A 372 19.53 -27.29 -1.64
N PRO A 373 20.73 -27.46 -1.02
CA PRO A 373 20.98 -27.02 0.36
C PRO A 373 20.84 -25.51 0.58
N ALA A 374 20.91 -24.69 -0.49
CA ALA A 374 20.73 -23.26 -0.42
C ALA A 374 19.26 -22.81 -0.39
N ALA A 375 18.31 -23.70 -0.63
CA ALA A 375 16.89 -23.39 -0.58
C ALA A 375 16.50 -22.91 0.82
N LEU A 376 16.00 -21.67 0.93
CA LEU A 376 15.48 -21.13 2.18
C LEU A 376 14.05 -21.64 2.39
N ILE A 377 13.84 -22.38 3.49
CA ILE A 377 12.56 -22.98 3.83
C ILE A 377 11.84 -22.12 4.89
N LEU A 378 10.61 -21.72 4.58
CA LEU A 378 9.70 -20.98 5.44
C LEU A 378 8.61 -21.91 5.96
N GLY A 379 8.28 -21.83 7.22
CA GLY A 379 7.20 -22.63 7.83
C GLY A 379 6.95 -22.26 9.29
N PRO A 380 5.80 -22.63 9.85
CA PRO A 380 4.73 -23.49 9.29
C PRO A 380 3.62 -22.75 8.53
N VAL A 381 3.75 -21.43 8.28
CA VAL A 381 2.81 -20.58 7.51
C VAL A 381 1.41 -20.53 8.14
N ASN A 382 1.35 -20.28 9.45
CA ASN A 382 0.10 -20.25 10.21
C ASN A 382 -0.81 -19.08 9.81
N TYR A 383 -2.12 -19.34 9.75
CA TYR A 383 -3.17 -18.35 9.46
C TYR A 383 -3.16 -17.11 10.36
N GLY A 384 -2.95 -17.28 11.67
CA GLY A 384 -3.04 -16.17 12.60
C GLY A 384 -2.91 -16.65 14.06
N TRP A 385 -3.40 -15.81 14.98
CA TRP A 385 -3.14 -16.00 16.41
C TRP A 385 -3.51 -17.40 16.94
N GLN A 386 -4.73 -17.90 16.64
CA GLN A 386 -5.16 -19.20 17.14
C GLN A 386 -4.33 -20.34 16.55
N GLY A 387 -3.91 -20.21 15.29
CA GLY A 387 -2.97 -21.13 14.64
C GLY A 387 -1.62 -21.18 15.35
N MET A 388 -1.07 -20.00 15.66
CA MET A 388 0.23 -19.86 16.34
C MET A 388 0.24 -20.49 17.73
N ILE A 389 -0.86 -20.36 18.47
CA ILE A 389 -0.95 -20.79 19.88
C ILE A 389 -1.40 -22.23 20.00
N ARG A 390 -2.44 -22.66 19.28
CA ARG A 390 -3.13 -23.94 19.48
C ARG A 390 -3.38 -24.72 18.18
N PHE A 391 -2.90 -24.24 17.06
CA PHE A 391 -3.11 -24.84 15.75
C PHE A 391 -4.59 -25.18 15.51
N GLN A 392 -5.47 -24.19 15.71
CA GLN A 392 -6.94 -24.32 15.65
C GLN A 392 -7.50 -25.45 16.52
N ASP A 393 -7.00 -25.56 17.76
CA ASP A 393 -7.40 -26.57 18.73
C ASP A 393 -7.16 -28.02 18.26
N ALA A 394 -5.98 -28.25 17.69
CA ALA A 394 -5.55 -29.61 17.29
C ALA A 394 -5.70 -30.62 18.42
N SER A 395 -6.14 -31.84 18.10
CA SER A 395 -6.52 -32.88 19.08
C SER A 395 -5.37 -33.33 19.97
N ASP A 396 -4.12 -33.18 19.53
CA ASP A 396 -2.90 -33.51 20.27
C ASP A 396 -2.22 -32.29 20.93
N ALA A 397 -2.86 -31.14 20.96
CA ALA A 397 -2.31 -29.92 21.55
C ALA A 397 -1.91 -30.11 23.03
N ASN A 398 -2.72 -30.81 23.83
CA ASN A 398 -2.45 -31.12 25.25
C ASN A 398 -2.05 -29.86 26.08
N ASN A 399 -2.69 -28.73 25.84
CA ASN A 399 -2.41 -27.41 26.43
C ASN A 399 -0.98 -26.87 26.13
N ARG A 400 -0.27 -27.42 25.15
CA ARG A 400 1.01 -26.86 24.69
C ARG A 400 0.76 -25.71 23.72
N ASP A 401 1.66 -24.71 23.76
CA ASP A 401 1.74 -23.72 22.69
C ASP A 401 2.31 -24.38 21.41
N PHE A 402 1.64 -24.14 20.28
CA PHE A 402 2.04 -24.82 19.03
C PHE A 402 3.41 -24.36 18.54
N LEU A 403 3.67 -23.04 18.49
CA LEU A 403 4.95 -22.55 17.97
C LEU A 403 6.13 -22.93 18.86
N ASP A 404 5.97 -22.95 20.18
CA ASP A 404 7.01 -23.40 21.08
C ASP A 404 7.32 -24.90 20.85
N PHE A 405 6.28 -25.70 20.70
CA PHE A 405 6.44 -27.11 20.37
C PHE A 405 7.08 -27.32 18.99
N TYR A 406 6.54 -26.67 17.95
CA TYR A 406 7.02 -26.80 16.58
C TYR A 406 8.50 -26.44 16.45
N LEU A 407 8.90 -25.29 16.97
CA LEU A 407 10.29 -24.82 16.92
C LEU A 407 11.24 -25.77 17.67
N ALA A 408 10.85 -26.28 18.84
CA ALA A 408 11.65 -27.27 19.57
C ALA A 408 11.81 -28.59 18.80
N GLN A 409 10.76 -29.04 18.11
CA GLN A 409 10.82 -30.25 17.27
C GLN A 409 11.69 -30.01 16.03
N MET A 410 11.62 -28.82 15.39
CA MET A 410 12.47 -28.49 14.25
C MET A 410 13.95 -28.42 14.63
N LYS A 411 14.28 -27.93 15.82
CA LYS A 411 15.65 -28.01 16.35
C LYS A 411 16.12 -29.44 16.52
N SER A 412 15.26 -30.32 17.02
CA SER A 412 15.55 -31.75 17.16
C SER A 412 15.73 -32.43 15.80
N ALA A 413 14.87 -32.11 14.84
CA ALA A 413 14.95 -32.61 13.47
C ALA A 413 16.23 -32.13 12.75
N GLU A 414 16.65 -30.88 12.95
CA GLU A 414 17.95 -30.37 12.47
C GLU A 414 19.13 -31.19 13.00
N THR A 415 19.11 -31.54 14.29
CA THR A 415 20.14 -32.35 14.89
C THR A 415 20.23 -33.73 14.24
N ASN A 416 19.08 -34.35 13.94
CA ASN A 416 19.02 -35.65 13.29
C ASN A 416 19.43 -35.60 11.81
N ALA A 417 19.07 -34.52 11.10
CA ALA A 417 19.41 -34.29 9.69
C ALA A 417 20.85 -33.82 9.47
N GLY A 418 21.50 -33.25 10.50
CA GLY A 418 22.84 -32.69 10.42
C GLY A 418 22.89 -31.31 9.72
N HIS A 419 21.75 -30.74 9.37
CA HIS A 419 21.61 -29.40 8.78
C HIS A 419 20.23 -28.80 9.10
N ARG A 420 20.13 -27.46 9.01
CA ARG A 420 18.89 -26.73 9.27
C ARG A 420 17.80 -27.09 8.25
N LEU A 421 16.60 -27.36 8.75
CA LEU A 421 15.43 -27.71 7.92
C LEU A 421 14.52 -26.49 7.69
N VAL A 422 14.24 -25.71 8.74
CA VAL A 422 13.42 -24.51 8.66
C VAL A 422 14.31 -23.28 8.93
N ASP A 423 14.49 -22.44 7.93
CA ASP A 423 15.33 -21.25 7.99
C ASP A 423 14.59 -20.05 8.54
N VAL A 424 13.26 -20.01 8.35
CA VAL A 424 12.40 -18.88 8.66
C VAL A 424 11.12 -19.37 9.31
N LEU A 425 10.83 -18.89 10.52
CA LEU A 425 9.49 -19.01 11.10
C LEU A 425 8.57 -18.09 10.32
N ASP A 426 7.55 -18.63 9.71
CA ASP A 426 6.59 -17.89 8.92
C ASP A 426 5.18 -17.97 9.49
N VAL A 427 4.52 -16.82 9.57
CA VAL A 427 3.16 -16.67 10.06
C VAL A 427 2.40 -15.65 9.22
N HIS A 428 1.06 -15.70 9.25
CA HIS A 428 0.21 -14.66 8.72
C HIS A 428 -0.33 -13.77 9.86
N TRP A 429 -0.59 -12.50 9.56
CA TRP A 429 -1.11 -11.57 10.54
C TRP A 429 -2.17 -10.64 9.95
N TYR A 430 -3.42 -10.96 10.23
CA TYR A 430 -4.56 -10.09 9.97
C TYR A 430 -5.08 -9.58 11.32
N PRO A 431 -4.85 -8.30 11.69
CA PRO A 431 -5.19 -7.78 13.00
C PRO A 431 -6.67 -7.96 13.34
N GLU A 432 -6.94 -8.34 14.58
CA GLU A 432 -8.30 -8.48 15.11
C GLU A 432 -8.80 -7.18 15.77
N ALA A 433 -8.00 -6.11 15.76
CA ALA A 433 -8.36 -4.80 16.29
C ALA A 433 -9.67 -4.29 15.69
N ARG A 434 -10.52 -3.70 16.55
CA ARG A 434 -11.85 -3.23 16.19
C ARG A 434 -12.07 -1.80 16.65
N GLY A 435 -12.80 -1.04 15.85
CA GLY A 435 -13.28 0.30 16.17
C GLY A 435 -14.79 0.38 16.17
N THR A 436 -15.36 1.31 16.88
CA THR A 436 -16.82 1.55 16.89
C THR A 436 -17.32 1.86 15.49
N CYS A 437 -18.37 1.18 15.06
CA CYS A 437 -19.01 1.41 13.76
C CYS A 437 -20.53 1.25 13.85
N VAL A 438 -21.26 1.82 12.87
CA VAL A 438 -22.73 1.77 12.83
C VAL A 438 -23.26 0.64 11.96
N ASN A 439 -22.43 0.06 11.07
CA ASN A 439 -22.81 -1.03 10.18
C ASN A 439 -21.84 -2.21 10.34
N PRO A 440 -21.87 -2.93 11.46
CA PRO A 440 -21.03 -4.11 11.65
C PRO A 440 -21.45 -5.22 10.67
N ASP A 441 -20.50 -6.15 10.40
CA ASP A 441 -20.80 -7.33 9.62
C ASP A 441 -21.98 -8.09 10.25
N PRO A 442 -23.06 -8.37 9.49
CA PRO A 442 -24.21 -9.10 10.03
C PRO A 442 -23.88 -10.51 10.53
N ASN A 443 -22.79 -11.09 10.07
CA ASN A 443 -22.31 -12.42 10.49
C ASN A 443 -21.35 -12.35 11.69
N ASP A 444 -20.85 -11.14 12.04
CA ASP A 444 -20.00 -10.96 13.21
C ASP A 444 -20.86 -11.00 14.50
N SER A 445 -20.32 -11.60 15.55
CA SER A 445 -20.96 -11.61 16.88
C SER A 445 -20.96 -10.22 17.51
N ASP A 446 -19.96 -9.38 17.22
CA ASP A 446 -19.90 -7.99 17.68
C ASP A 446 -20.74 -7.10 16.77
N LYS A 447 -21.84 -6.57 17.32
CA LYS A 447 -22.79 -5.71 16.60
C LYS A 447 -22.52 -4.21 16.78
N THR A 448 -21.40 -3.84 17.39
CA THR A 448 -21.06 -2.44 17.73
C THR A 448 -19.71 -2.00 17.20
N HIS A 449 -18.85 -2.94 16.83
CA HIS A 449 -17.50 -2.66 16.34
C HIS A 449 -17.23 -3.40 15.03
N CYS A 450 -16.45 -2.74 14.17
CA CYS A 450 -15.96 -3.29 12.92
C CYS A 450 -14.47 -3.60 13.02
N ARG A 451 -14.07 -4.73 12.46
CA ARG A 451 -12.66 -5.10 12.33
C ARG A 451 -11.94 -4.14 11.37
N ILE A 452 -10.73 -3.72 11.69
CA ILE A 452 -10.00 -2.70 10.92
C ILE A 452 -9.62 -3.15 9.51
N THR A 453 -9.59 -4.45 9.24
CA THR A 453 -9.22 -5.03 7.94
C THR A 453 -10.31 -4.85 6.86
N ILE A 454 -11.53 -4.49 7.26
CA ILE A 454 -12.59 -4.16 6.31
C ILE A 454 -12.42 -2.74 5.73
N GLU A 455 -13.06 -2.47 4.59
CA GLU A 455 -13.04 -1.15 3.94
C GLU A 455 -14.04 -0.17 4.58
N ASP A 456 -13.98 -0.03 5.91
CA ASP A 456 -14.81 0.92 6.66
C ASP A 456 -14.01 2.20 6.97
N THR A 457 -14.66 3.34 6.71
CA THR A 457 -14.10 4.69 6.91
C THR A 457 -14.74 5.43 8.08
N GLN A 458 -15.51 4.74 8.93
CA GLN A 458 -16.09 5.36 10.11
C GLN A 458 -15.01 5.74 11.12
N ALA A 459 -15.21 6.86 11.81
CA ALA A 459 -14.20 7.47 12.68
C ALA A 459 -13.60 6.49 13.70
N GLY A 460 -14.41 5.62 14.31
CA GLY A 460 -13.92 4.64 15.29
C GLY A 460 -13.03 3.57 14.65
N THR A 461 -13.40 3.05 13.47
CA THR A 461 -12.58 2.07 12.73
C THR A 461 -11.30 2.69 12.22
N VAL A 462 -11.36 3.92 11.69
CA VAL A 462 -10.18 4.70 11.27
C VAL A 462 -9.24 4.93 12.45
N ALA A 463 -9.75 5.35 13.61
CA ALA A 463 -8.95 5.57 14.82
C ALA A 463 -8.26 4.27 15.27
N ALA A 464 -8.97 3.15 15.30
CA ALA A 464 -8.40 1.85 15.64
C ALA A 464 -7.33 1.42 14.63
N ARG A 465 -7.57 1.60 13.32
CA ARG A 465 -6.60 1.26 12.25
C ARG A 465 -5.30 2.03 12.40
N LYS A 466 -5.35 3.34 12.68
CA LYS A 466 -4.16 4.18 12.89
C LYS A 466 -3.30 3.73 14.08
N GLN A 467 -3.88 3.07 15.07
CA GLN A 467 -3.17 2.61 16.26
C GLN A 467 -2.78 1.12 16.21
N ALA A 468 -3.47 0.31 15.40
CA ALA A 468 -3.28 -1.15 15.37
C ALA A 468 -1.83 -1.62 15.09
N PRO A 469 -0.99 -0.94 14.29
CA PRO A 469 0.42 -1.32 14.13
C PRO A 469 1.21 -1.39 15.44
N ARG A 470 0.78 -0.67 16.48
CA ARG A 470 1.42 -0.73 17.81
C ARG A 470 1.34 -2.13 18.45
N SER A 471 0.31 -2.91 18.13
CA SER A 471 0.19 -4.30 18.60
C SER A 471 1.32 -5.21 18.14
N LEU A 472 2.07 -4.81 17.11
CA LEU A 472 3.26 -5.54 16.69
C LEU A 472 4.40 -5.49 17.70
N TRP A 473 4.51 -4.40 18.51
CA TRP A 473 5.71 -4.17 19.31
C TRP A 473 5.51 -3.46 20.65
N ASP A 474 4.49 -2.60 20.82
CA ASP A 474 4.36 -1.64 21.91
C ASP A 474 3.72 -2.27 23.16
N PRO A 475 4.47 -2.45 24.26
CA PRO A 475 3.94 -3.04 25.48
C PRO A 475 2.99 -2.11 26.25
N THR A 476 2.84 -0.85 25.83
CA THR A 476 1.94 0.13 26.46
C THR A 476 0.59 0.23 25.74
N TYR A 477 0.42 -0.47 24.62
CA TYR A 477 -0.81 -0.42 23.83
C TYR A 477 -1.60 -1.74 23.89
N THR A 478 -2.86 -1.63 24.28
CA THR A 478 -3.82 -2.73 24.25
C THR A 478 -4.93 -2.38 23.28
N GLU A 479 -5.04 -3.15 22.20
CA GLU A 479 -6.10 -2.97 21.21
C GLU A 479 -7.45 -3.55 21.70
N ASN A 480 -8.54 -3.08 21.13
CA ASN A 480 -9.84 -3.72 21.31
C ASN A 480 -9.93 -4.93 20.37
N SER A 481 -9.59 -6.11 20.89
CA SER A 481 -9.69 -7.39 20.19
C SER A 481 -9.89 -8.54 21.16
N TRP A 482 -10.42 -9.66 20.67
CA TRP A 482 -10.54 -10.88 21.47
C TRP A 482 -9.16 -11.42 21.91
N ILE A 483 -8.12 -11.19 21.10
CA ILE A 483 -6.75 -11.60 21.45
C ILE A 483 -6.28 -10.86 22.69
N ALA A 484 -6.42 -9.53 22.72
CA ALA A 484 -6.02 -8.72 23.85
C ALA A 484 -6.84 -8.97 25.09
N GLN A 485 -8.14 -9.26 24.92
CA GLN A 485 -9.07 -9.46 26.06
C GLN A 485 -8.96 -10.87 26.66
N PHE A 486 -8.87 -11.92 25.84
CA PHE A 486 -9.05 -13.30 26.32
C PHE A 486 -7.79 -14.17 26.19
N SER A 487 -6.83 -13.79 25.35
CA SER A 487 -5.62 -14.59 25.13
C SER A 487 -4.40 -13.99 25.84
N THR A 488 -4.08 -12.72 25.58
CA THR A 488 -2.92 -12.07 26.21
C THR A 488 -3.26 -11.35 27.51
N ASN A 489 -4.53 -11.03 27.75
CA ASN A 489 -5.00 -10.20 28.84
C ASN A 489 -4.21 -8.89 28.97
N GLY A 490 -4.02 -8.20 27.82
CA GLY A 490 -3.21 -7.00 27.71
C GLY A 490 -2.56 -6.85 26.33
N PRO A 491 -1.43 -6.16 26.24
CA PRO A 491 -0.72 -5.94 24.98
C PRO A 491 -0.35 -7.23 24.25
N ILE A 492 -0.51 -7.23 22.92
CA ILE A 492 -0.17 -8.41 22.08
C ILE A 492 1.32 -8.53 21.89
N THR A 493 2.01 -7.43 21.55
CA THR A 493 3.47 -7.40 21.30
C THR A 493 3.95 -8.56 20.44
N LEU A 494 3.34 -8.72 19.25
CA LEU A 494 3.50 -9.89 18.40
C LEU A 494 4.96 -10.22 18.09
N LEU A 495 5.73 -9.25 17.59
CA LEU A 495 7.12 -9.48 17.16
C LEU A 495 8.06 -9.83 18.32
N PRO A 496 8.06 -9.10 19.46
CA PRO A 496 8.83 -9.52 20.63
C PRO A 496 8.48 -10.92 21.12
N ARG A 497 7.20 -11.29 21.12
CA ARG A 497 6.74 -12.62 21.54
C ARG A 497 7.24 -13.73 20.63
N LEU A 498 7.13 -13.55 19.29
CA LEU A 498 7.62 -14.53 18.31
C LEU A 498 9.15 -14.66 18.34
N LYS A 499 9.88 -13.55 18.46
CA LYS A 499 11.34 -13.56 18.64
C LYS A 499 11.77 -14.27 19.94
N GLY A 500 11.00 -14.08 21.02
CA GLY A 500 11.21 -14.79 22.27
C GLY A 500 11.09 -16.32 22.11
N LYS A 501 10.05 -16.78 21.40
CA LYS A 501 9.86 -18.21 21.08
C LYS A 501 11.00 -18.77 20.23
N ILE A 502 11.44 -18.05 19.22
CA ILE A 502 12.59 -18.43 18.38
C ILE A 502 13.86 -18.54 19.23
N THR A 503 14.13 -17.54 20.03
CA THR A 503 15.34 -17.53 20.89
C THR A 503 15.36 -18.70 21.87
N ALA A 504 14.21 -19.04 22.44
CA ALA A 504 14.09 -20.10 23.41
C ALA A 504 14.17 -21.51 22.77
N ASN A 505 13.54 -21.73 21.62
CA ASN A 505 13.29 -23.07 21.10
C ASN A 505 14.12 -23.42 19.85
N TYR A 506 14.40 -22.44 18.96
CA TYR A 506 15.16 -22.68 17.71
C TYR A 506 16.00 -21.45 17.32
N PRO A 507 17.01 -21.10 18.11
CA PRO A 507 17.82 -19.89 17.89
C PRO A 507 18.48 -19.87 16.50
N GLY A 508 18.55 -18.65 15.92
CA GLY A 508 19.08 -18.43 14.57
C GLY A 508 18.03 -18.57 13.46
N THR A 509 16.79 -19.01 13.76
CA THR A 509 15.67 -18.94 12.82
C THR A 509 15.28 -17.47 12.62
N ARG A 510 15.06 -17.07 11.37
CA ARG A 510 14.55 -15.74 11.01
C ARG A 510 13.05 -15.70 11.18
N LEU A 511 12.44 -14.51 11.09
CA LEU A 511 10.98 -14.33 11.22
C LEU A 511 10.42 -13.65 9.97
N SER A 512 9.32 -14.18 9.44
CA SER A 512 8.56 -13.57 8.34
C SER A 512 7.06 -13.48 8.66
N ILE A 513 6.40 -12.55 7.95
CA ILE A 513 4.94 -12.43 7.89
C ILE A 513 4.55 -12.37 6.42
N THR A 514 4.21 -13.52 5.83
CA THR A 514 4.00 -13.64 4.38
C THR A 514 2.58 -13.34 3.93
N GLU A 515 1.67 -13.13 4.87
CA GLU A 515 0.40 -12.45 4.60
C GLU A 515 0.05 -11.50 5.74
N TYR A 516 -0.27 -10.25 5.39
CA TYR A 516 -0.82 -9.26 6.32
C TYR A 516 -1.63 -8.22 5.57
N ASN A 517 -2.57 -7.58 6.26
CA ASN A 517 -3.26 -6.39 5.78
C ASN A 517 -3.93 -5.66 6.95
N TYR A 518 -3.89 -4.33 6.95
CA TYR A 518 -4.49 -3.47 7.98
C TYR A 518 -5.77 -2.77 7.50
N GLY A 519 -6.25 -3.06 6.27
CA GLY A 519 -7.45 -2.46 5.69
C GLY A 519 -7.27 -1.00 5.27
N GLY A 520 -8.37 -0.34 4.93
CA GLY A 520 -8.37 1.07 4.51
C GLY A 520 -7.69 1.30 3.17
N ALA A 521 -7.88 0.40 2.20
CA ALA A 521 -7.20 0.44 0.90
C ALA A 521 -7.41 1.75 0.14
N ASN A 522 -8.57 2.38 0.32
CA ASN A 522 -8.97 3.63 -0.35
C ASN A 522 -9.10 4.82 0.62
N ASP A 523 -8.56 4.71 1.83
CA ASP A 523 -8.57 5.74 2.85
C ASP A 523 -7.15 6.02 3.35
N ILE A 524 -6.87 7.27 3.70
CA ILE A 524 -5.54 7.69 4.20
C ILE A 524 -5.09 6.86 5.42
N SER A 525 -6.01 6.38 6.25
CA SER A 525 -5.66 5.53 7.39
C SER A 525 -4.99 4.22 6.99
N GLY A 526 -5.32 3.68 5.81
CA GLY A 526 -4.62 2.52 5.25
C GLY A 526 -3.16 2.84 4.90
N ALA A 527 -2.89 4.03 4.35
CA ALA A 527 -1.53 4.47 4.08
C ALA A 527 -0.73 4.70 5.37
N LEU A 528 -1.36 5.32 6.39
CA LEU A 528 -0.74 5.53 7.70
C LEU A 528 -0.36 4.20 8.35
N ALA A 529 -1.30 3.25 8.39
CA ALA A 529 -1.07 1.92 8.95
C ALA A 529 0.03 1.16 8.18
N GLN A 530 -0.03 1.17 6.83
CA GLN A 530 0.95 0.48 5.99
C GLN A 530 2.36 1.06 6.16
N ALA A 531 2.49 2.39 6.18
CA ALA A 531 3.77 3.05 6.39
C ALA A 531 4.33 2.75 7.80
N ASP A 532 3.47 2.78 8.83
CA ASP A 532 3.84 2.46 10.21
C ASP A 532 4.33 1.00 10.32
N VAL A 533 3.62 0.06 9.69
CA VAL A 533 4.00 -1.36 9.63
C VAL A 533 5.36 -1.57 8.97
N LEU A 534 5.62 -0.93 7.81
CA LEU A 534 6.91 -1.05 7.12
C LEU A 534 8.06 -0.50 7.98
N GLY A 535 7.83 0.64 8.65
CA GLY A 535 8.79 1.21 9.58
C GLY A 535 9.08 0.30 10.78
N ILE A 536 8.03 -0.31 11.36
CA ILE A 536 8.15 -1.29 12.45
C ILE A 536 8.92 -2.52 11.97
N PHE A 537 8.60 -3.08 10.81
CA PHE A 537 9.30 -4.25 10.27
C PHE A 537 10.81 -4.00 10.09
N GLY A 538 11.17 -2.82 9.58
CA GLY A 538 12.58 -2.41 9.46
C GLY A 538 13.25 -2.28 10.83
N ARG A 539 12.64 -1.53 11.75
CA ARG A 539 13.16 -1.31 13.10
C ARG A 539 13.27 -2.60 13.91
N GLU A 540 12.29 -3.48 13.80
CA GLU A 540 12.28 -4.76 14.52
C GLU A 540 13.11 -5.84 13.84
N GLY A 541 13.74 -5.59 12.69
CA GLY A 541 14.58 -6.56 11.98
C GLY A 541 13.84 -7.79 11.50
N LEU A 542 12.60 -7.62 10.99
CA LEU A 542 11.87 -8.71 10.33
C LEU A 542 12.62 -9.15 9.07
N PHE A 543 12.64 -10.45 8.78
CA PHE A 543 13.35 -10.96 7.60
C PHE A 543 12.57 -10.74 6.31
N ALA A 544 11.29 -11.10 6.28
CA ALA A 544 10.46 -10.97 5.08
C ALA A 544 9.02 -10.64 5.42
N ALA A 545 8.33 -9.92 4.53
CA ALA A 545 6.90 -9.66 4.63
C ALA A 545 6.29 -9.48 3.24
N THR A 546 5.08 -10.01 3.05
CA THR A 546 4.31 -9.82 1.81
C THR A 546 2.87 -9.44 2.12
N LEU A 547 2.45 -8.27 1.64
CA LEU A 547 1.07 -7.81 1.76
C LEU A 547 0.12 -8.74 0.98
N TRP A 548 -1.02 -9.10 1.55
CA TRP A 548 -2.15 -9.69 0.85
C TRP A 548 -3.22 -8.64 0.57
N ARG A 549 -3.69 -8.54 -0.68
CA ARG A 549 -4.72 -7.55 -1.07
C ARG A 549 -6.10 -8.04 -0.67
N LEU A 550 -6.82 -7.25 0.13
CA LEU A 550 -8.22 -7.52 0.50
C LEU A 550 -9.23 -6.75 -0.35
N ALA A 551 -8.78 -5.74 -1.11
CA ALA A 551 -9.61 -4.92 -1.98
C ALA A 551 -9.12 -4.96 -3.42
N SER A 552 -10.00 -4.65 -4.37
CA SER A 552 -9.65 -4.54 -5.79
C SER A 552 -8.82 -3.28 -6.10
N ASN A 553 -9.03 -2.20 -5.36
CA ASN A 553 -8.26 -0.96 -5.43
C ASN A 553 -7.58 -0.71 -4.08
N ASN A 554 -6.27 -0.45 -4.10
CA ASN A 554 -5.44 -0.32 -2.90
C ASN A 554 -4.58 0.96 -2.93
N ASN A 555 -5.11 2.04 -3.47
CA ASN A 555 -4.35 3.26 -3.75
C ASN A 555 -3.59 3.81 -2.55
N PHE A 556 -4.22 3.88 -1.37
CA PHE A 556 -3.56 4.42 -0.17
C PHE A 556 -2.61 3.42 0.47
N ILE A 557 -2.92 2.12 0.47
CA ILE A 557 -1.96 1.08 0.92
C ILE A 557 -0.70 1.13 0.04
N TYR A 558 -0.85 1.25 -1.28
CA TYR A 558 0.27 1.43 -2.20
C TYR A 558 1.04 2.73 -1.94
N GLY A 559 0.34 3.80 -1.54
CA GLY A 559 0.98 5.03 -1.09
C GLY A 559 1.88 4.83 0.12
N GLY A 560 1.47 4.00 1.07
CA GLY A 560 2.31 3.61 2.20
C GLY A 560 3.61 2.93 1.76
N PHE A 561 3.56 2.02 0.77
CA PHE A 561 4.76 1.44 0.15
C PHE A 561 5.60 2.49 -0.57
N ASP A 562 4.97 3.36 -1.37
CA ASP A 562 5.68 4.37 -2.15
C ASP A 562 6.48 5.32 -1.24
N MET A 563 5.96 5.67 -0.05
CA MET A 563 6.69 6.49 0.93
C MET A 563 8.01 5.86 1.40
N PHE A 564 8.20 4.54 1.21
CA PHE A 564 9.45 3.82 1.50
C PHE A 564 10.22 3.40 0.25
N ARG A 565 9.56 3.23 -0.90
CA ARG A 565 10.17 2.56 -2.06
C ARG A 565 10.16 3.38 -3.36
N ASN A 566 9.35 4.46 -3.42
CA ASN A 566 9.20 5.26 -4.64
C ASN A 566 8.64 6.67 -4.35
N PHE A 567 9.11 7.29 -3.26
CA PHE A 567 8.54 8.56 -2.79
C PHE A 567 8.72 9.72 -3.77
N ASP A 568 9.71 9.65 -4.64
CA ASP A 568 10.04 10.66 -5.65
C ASP A 568 9.54 10.33 -7.06
N GLY A 569 8.85 9.19 -7.22
CA GLY A 569 8.42 8.68 -8.54
C GLY A 569 9.55 8.12 -9.40
N ALA A 570 10.80 8.11 -8.90
CA ALA A 570 12.01 7.66 -9.58
C ALA A 570 12.73 6.53 -8.81
N ASN A 571 11.98 5.75 -8.03
CA ASN A 571 12.45 4.67 -7.17
C ASN A 571 13.31 5.12 -5.97
N GLY A 572 13.18 6.37 -5.53
CA GLY A 572 13.75 6.83 -4.26
C GLY A 572 13.28 5.95 -3.12
N SER A 573 14.22 5.44 -2.33
CA SER A 573 13.94 4.42 -1.33
C SER A 573 14.51 4.75 0.05
N PHE A 574 13.87 4.20 1.07
CA PHE A 574 14.39 4.14 2.44
C PHE A 574 15.76 3.44 2.43
N GLY A 575 16.65 3.81 3.33
CA GLY A 575 18.00 3.23 3.39
C GLY A 575 17.99 1.76 3.81
N ASP A 576 19.16 1.15 3.73
CA ASP A 576 19.37 -0.26 4.03
C ASP A 576 19.76 -0.53 5.51
N THR A 577 19.97 0.52 6.29
CA THR A 577 20.42 0.43 7.69
C THR A 577 19.49 1.23 8.59
N SER A 578 18.82 0.54 9.51
CA SER A 578 17.97 1.13 10.55
C SER A 578 18.82 1.77 11.62
N ILE A 579 18.37 2.91 12.13
CA ILE A 579 18.98 3.64 13.24
C ILE A 579 17.91 4.04 14.25
N ARG A 580 18.32 4.37 15.49
CA ARG A 580 17.36 4.80 16.51
C ARG A 580 16.59 6.03 16.08
N ALA A 581 15.26 5.95 16.14
CA ALA A 581 14.34 7.07 15.96
C ALA A 581 13.23 6.96 17.02
N THR A 582 13.05 8.01 17.81
CA THR A 582 12.07 8.04 18.89
C THR A 582 11.14 9.24 18.76
N THR A 583 9.94 9.09 19.29
CA THR A 583 8.90 10.14 19.32
C THR A 583 8.52 10.47 20.75
N SER A 584 8.13 11.72 21.01
CA SER A 584 7.58 12.15 22.30
C SER A 584 6.15 11.64 22.56
N ASP A 585 5.41 11.27 21.51
CA ASP A 585 4.03 10.77 21.61
C ASP A 585 3.73 9.79 20.47
N VAL A 586 3.88 8.49 20.75
CA VAL A 586 3.67 7.40 19.78
C VAL A 586 2.21 7.26 19.35
N ALA A 587 1.26 7.73 20.13
CA ALA A 587 -0.15 7.69 19.77
C ALA A 587 -0.49 8.76 18.71
N LYS A 588 0.18 9.92 18.75
CA LYS A 588 -0.02 11.00 17.80
C LYS A 588 0.84 10.87 16.56
N ALA A 589 2.12 10.50 16.74
CA ALA A 589 3.04 10.43 15.62
C ALA A 589 4.13 9.38 15.83
N THR A 590 4.56 8.76 14.73
CA THR A 590 5.70 7.83 14.70
C THR A 590 6.77 8.32 13.73
N VAL A 591 7.99 7.86 13.93
CA VAL A 591 9.14 8.22 13.11
C VAL A 591 10.05 7.01 12.91
N TYR A 592 10.56 6.87 11.70
CA TYR A 592 11.53 5.84 11.31
C TYR A 592 12.66 6.50 10.55
N ALA A 593 13.89 6.09 10.82
CA ALA A 593 15.06 6.68 10.18
C ALA A 593 16.01 5.59 9.69
N SER A 594 16.67 5.87 8.58
CA SER A 594 17.66 4.99 7.98
C SER A 594 18.81 5.79 7.38
N VAL A 595 19.96 5.14 7.30
CA VAL A 595 21.12 5.57 6.50
C VAL A 595 21.42 4.51 5.45
N ASP A 596 22.20 4.87 4.43
CA ASP A 596 22.72 3.89 3.48
C ASP A 596 24.11 3.45 3.96
N ALA A 597 24.35 2.15 4.09
CA ALA A 597 25.66 1.61 4.48
C ALA A 597 26.80 2.08 3.56
N ALA A 598 26.49 2.32 2.29
CA ALA A 598 27.44 2.80 1.28
C ALA A 598 27.54 4.33 1.19
N ASN A 599 26.63 5.10 1.82
CA ASN A 599 26.58 6.56 1.68
C ASN A 599 26.09 7.26 2.96
N ALA A 600 27.00 7.54 3.85
CA ALA A 600 26.70 8.26 5.10
C ALA A 600 26.18 9.71 4.90
N ASN A 601 26.29 10.26 3.69
CA ASN A 601 25.78 11.60 3.37
C ASN A 601 24.28 11.64 3.07
N ARG A 602 23.60 10.52 3.16
CA ARG A 602 22.16 10.41 2.92
C ARG A 602 21.48 9.78 4.13
N MET A 603 20.50 10.48 4.68
CA MET A 603 19.59 9.94 5.70
C MET A 603 18.16 10.08 5.20
N VAL A 604 17.35 9.05 5.37
CA VAL A 604 15.92 9.08 5.05
C VAL A 604 15.13 8.93 6.33
N VAL A 605 14.19 9.85 6.55
CA VAL A 605 13.33 9.88 7.73
C VAL A 605 11.87 9.84 7.26
N VAL A 606 11.11 8.88 7.76
CA VAL A 606 9.67 8.78 7.53
C VAL A 606 8.94 9.18 8.81
N CYS A 607 8.20 10.29 8.74
CA CYS A 607 7.37 10.82 9.82
C CYS A 607 5.90 10.53 9.50
N ILE A 608 5.15 10.00 10.46
CA ILE A 608 3.73 9.67 10.31
C ILE A 608 2.94 10.45 11.36
N ASN A 609 2.09 11.36 10.92
CA ASN A 609 1.13 12.03 11.79
C ASN A 609 -0.19 11.26 11.77
N LYS A 610 -0.54 10.64 12.88
CA LYS A 610 -1.77 9.85 13.08
C LYS A 610 -2.89 10.67 13.73
N ASP A 611 -2.59 11.90 14.13
CA ASP A 611 -3.55 12.82 14.74
C ASP A 611 -4.45 13.47 13.65
N ASP A 612 -5.69 13.72 14.00
CA ASP A 612 -6.64 14.44 13.16
C ASP A 612 -6.37 15.96 13.11
N ALA A 613 -5.37 16.43 13.85
CA ALA A 613 -4.82 17.78 13.80
C ALA A 613 -3.40 17.78 13.23
N ALA A 614 -3.03 18.88 12.59
CA ALA A 614 -1.65 19.12 12.18
C ALA A 614 -0.72 19.17 13.41
N GLN A 615 0.49 18.63 13.28
CA GLN A 615 1.51 18.58 14.34
C GLN A 615 2.77 19.33 13.88
N ASN A 616 3.32 20.19 14.75
CA ASN A 616 4.62 20.80 14.52
C ASN A 616 5.71 19.90 15.11
N ALA A 617 6.47 19.24 14.24
CA ALA A 617 7.53 18.34 14.66
C ALA A 617 8.87 19.08 14.78
N THR A 618 9.50 18.96 15.96
CA THR A 618 10.93 19.26 16.11
C THR A 618 11.71 17.98 15.88
N ILE A 619 12.55 17.94 14.84
CA ILE A 619 13.36 16.80 14.48
C ILE A 619 14.82 17.11 14.81
N ALA A 620 15.40 16.40 15.78
CA ALA A 620 16.81 16.50 16.16
C ALA A 620 17.56 15.25 15.71
N VAL A 621 18.71 15.43 15.05
CA VAL A 621 19.50 14.34 14.47
C VAL A 621 20.91 14.34 15.09
N THR A 622 21.30 13.24 15.67
CA THR A 622 22.69 12.94 16.06
C THR A 622 23.34 12.15 14.93
N HIS A 623 24.27 12.79 14.21
CA HIS A 623 24.99 12.18 13.08
C HIS A 623 26.34 12.87 12.89
N SER A 624 27.33 12.17 12.37
CA SER A 624 28.68 12.74 12.11
C SER A 624 28.71 13.74 10.95
N VAL A 625 27.78 13.60 9.99
CA VAL A 625 27.61 14.52 8.86
C VAL A 625 26.66 15.65 9.27
N GLN A 626 26.99 16.89 8.89
CA GLN A 626 26.09 18.03 9.01
C GLN A 626 25.19 18.08 7.79
N PHE A 627 23.89 17.95 8.02
CA PHE A 627 22.88 18.11 6.98
C PHE A 627 22.44 19.58 6.89
N HIS A 628 22.14 20.04 5.68
CA HIS A 628 21.73 21.42 5.41
C HIS A 628 20.38 21.50 4.72
N THR A 629 19.94 20.46 4.05
CA THR A 629 18.69 20.43 3.31
C THR A 629 17.94 19.12 3.57
N ALA A 630 16.61 19.19 3.64
CA ALA A 630 15.71 18.05 3.61
C ALA A 630 14.76 18.19 2.42
N LYS A 631 14.85 17.32 1.43
CA LYS A 631 13.80 17.15 0.41
C LYS A 631 12.60 16.52 1.03
N VAL A 632 11.41 16.98 0.66
CA VAL A 632 10.15 16.61 1.31
C VAL A 632 9.21 15.96 0.31
N TYR A 633 8.72 14.77 0.66
CA TYR A 633 7.66 14.06 -0.07
C TYR A 633 6.53 13.75 0.90
N GLN A 634 5.30 14.04 0.50
CA GLN A 634 4.16 14.02 1.41
C GLN A 634 3.00 13.22 0.81
N LEU A 635 2.34 12.46 1.66
CA LEU A 635 1.11 11.73 1.36
C LEU A 635 0.02 12.15 2.36
N THR A 636 -1.11 12.62 1.83
CA THR A 636 -2.29 13.02 2.58
C THR A 636 -3.56 12.48 1.92
N SER A 637 -4.72 12.65 2.54
CA SER A 637 -6.00 12.28 1.94
C SER A 637 -6.29 13.01 0.61
N ALA A 638 -5.67 14.18 0.39
CA ALA A 638 -5.80 14.96 -0.85
C ALA A 638 -4.82 14.50 -1.95
N SER A 639 -3.89 13.59 -1.65
CA SER A 639 -2.91 13.10 -2.63
C SER A 639 -3.59 12.34 -3.76
N PRO A 640 -3.42 12.73 -5.04
CA PRO A 640 -4.08 12.09 -6.16
C PRO A 640 -3.75 10.59 -6.20
N GLN A 641 -4.77 9.75 -6.24
CA GLN A 641 -4.63 8.28 -6.24
C GLN A 641 -3.73 7.74 -5.12
N GLY A 642 -3.63 8.45 -3.98
CA GLY A 642 -2.74 8.08 -2.88
C GLY A 642 -1.25 8.09 -3.26
N GLN A 643 -0.82 8.93 -4.20
CA GLN A 643 0.59 9.05 -4.61
C GLN A 643 1.31 10.13 -3.81
N PRO A 644 2.58 9.90 -3.40
CA PRO A 644 3.40 10.93 -2.77
C PRO A 644 3.53 12.17 -3.64
N GLN A 645 3.54 13.36 -3.02
CA GLN A 645 3.70 14.63 -3.69
C GLN A 645 4.94 15.35 -3.17
N ALA A 646 5.83 15.80 -4.07
CA ALA A 646 6.96 16.63 -3.69
C ALA A 646 6.47 17.97 -3.09
N GLN A 647 7.12 18.41 -2.02
CA GLN A 647 6.88 19.66 -1.33
C GLN A 647 8.16 20.51 -1.39
N PRO A 648 8.08 21.82 -1.07
CA PRO A 648 9.29 22.63 -0.95
C PRO A 648 10.29 22.05 0.05
N ASP A 649 11.57 22.13 -0.29
CA ASP A 649 12.65 21.70 0.57
C ASP A 649 12.65 22.48 1.90
N VAL A 650 13.08 21.83 2.97
CA VAL A 650 13.20 22.43 4.30
C VAL A 650 14.68 22.56 4.67
N ALA A 651 15.05 23.72 5.18
CA ALA A 651 16.40 23.95 5.67
C ALA A 651 16.66 23.17 6.98
N VAL A 652 17.85 22.60 7.10
CA VAL A 652 18.33 21.92 8.30
C VAL A 652 19.45 22.76 8.90
N ALA A 653 19.33 23.13 10.16
CA ALA A 653 20.30 23.94 10.86
C ALA A 653 20.86 23.18 12.06
N ALA A 654 22.18 22.97 12.12
CA ALA A 654 22.84 22.20 13.19
C ALA A 654 22.20 20.81 13.41
N ASN A 655 21.89 20.09 12.33
CA ASN A 655 21.19 18.81 12.35
C ASN A 655 19.83 18.84 13.07
N SER A 656 19.13 19.99 13.02
CA SER A 656 17.77 20.14 13.56
C SER A 656 16.88 20.88 12.56
N LEU A 657 15.62 20.48 12.49
CA LEU A 657 14.61 21.15 11.65
C LEU A 657 13.25 21.15 12.33
N GLN A 658 12.45 22.15 11.96
CA GLN A 658 11.02 22.22 12.30
C GLN A 658 10.23 21.84 11.06
N TYR A 659 9.26 20.95 11.21
CA TYR A 659 8.40 20.52 10.12
C TYR A 659 6.92 20.45 10.54
N ALA A 660 6.09 21.17 9.81
CA ALA A 660 4.64 21.14 10.01
C ALA A 660 4.05 19.93 9.27
N MET A 661 3.73 18.88 10.00
CA MET A 661 3.08 17.67 9.47
C MET A 661 1.57 17.92 9.37
N PRO A 662 0.94 17.84 8.18
CA PRO A 662 -0.52 17.89 8.07
C PRO A 662 -1.20 16.81 8.92
N ALA A 663 -2.47 17.02 9.25
CA ALA A 663 -3.30 15.99 9.87
C ALA A 663 -3.32 14.72 8.99
N ASN A 664 -3.26 13.55 9.61
CA ASN A 664 -3.33 12.27 8.91
C ASN A 664 -2.41 12.22 7.68
N SER A 665 -1.10 12.30 7.89
CA SER A 665 -0.11 12.36 6.80
C SER A 665 1.08 11.45 7.02
N VAL A 666 1.68 11.01 5.91
CA VAL A 666 3.01 10.40 5.89
C VAL A 666 3.95 11.36 5.17
N THR A 667 5.10 11.64 5.75
CA THR A 667 6.13 12.49 5.14
C THR A 667 7.46 11.77 5.11
N THR A 668 8.07 11.69 3.93
CA THR A 668 9.45 11.22 3.76
C THR A 668 10.36 12.41 3.57
N LEU A 669 11.35 12.54 4.45
CA LEU A 669 12.40 13.55 4.40
C LEU A 669 13.71 12.90 3.96
N VAL A 670 14.35 13.44 2.94
CA VAL A 670 15.66 13.00 2.49
C VAL A 670 16.67 14.08 2.84
N LEU A 671 17.45 13.84 3.89
CA LEU A 671 18.46 14.78 4.40
C LEU A 671 19.75 14.64 3.60
N SER A 672 20.34 15.76 3.25
CA SER A 672 21.64 15.86 2.57
C SER A 672 22.47 17.02 3.12
N PRO A 673 23.83 16.91 3.03
CA PRO A 673 24.76 18.00 3.38
C PRO A 673 24.50 19.31 2.65
#